data_fca364529849b9ab6f25d30e71286e48
#
_entry.id   fca364529849b9ab6f25d30e71286e48
#
_cell.length_a   1.000
_cell.length_b   1.000
_cell.length_c   1.000
_cell.angle_alpha   90.00
_cell.angle_beta   90.00
_cell.angle_gamma   90.00
#
_symmetry.space_group_name_H-M   'P 1'
#
loop_
_entity.id
_entity.type
_entity.pdbx_description
1 polymer ?
#
loop_
_entity_poly.entity_id
_entity_poly.type
_entity_poly.pdbx_seq_one_letter_code
_entity_poly.pdbx_strand_id
1 'polypeptide(L)'
;MLSQFCIKRPIFATVMAILIVLAGIISVRVLPVSQYPNITPPSVMISASYDGADIQTLSRTVAQPIEAQLSGIQGLIYYTTTLRSSGEVRINCTFEIGTDPNNAVLEINNRVRTAERKLPQAVRNVGVTVRKRSSDNLLRIILTSPDKSMSPLAMADYANVNIVDELKRVPDIGDVMVYGNVESAMRIWVDPLRMAKLRVTTSDIEKAISAQNQQYGVGRTGTAPTPENQQLFYTVTGRNQLVNPEQFGNIVLRSDPTLGTIHLRDVARIEVGRRNYEFQTEQNGYPAANIGVFLQTGGNALAAANAVVKRMDELKEHFPKGKLTYTVTDDTTVFVKASLKEVITTIGEAILLVLAVVFLFLQSWRATLIPMISVPVSLIGCTAGLWLCGFSINTLTLFAMTLAIGIVVDDAIVVLENVDRLMIHERLSPRDAAVKAMQEVSGALVAIVLVLSSVFVPVAFLGGMAGELYRQFAITVAMAVVISGFNALTLTPALCALFLKAPDKKHRKEKPAFFVFFNRCLDKITAKFVRTVQLALSHSLACAVILVAITGVVWELVQITPTSFVPSEDQGLVRMVLRLPEGSAYPRTQKLAAEVGAKVQKLPGVDSVLTEAGRDATSSDFRPDVASITAKLKLWEDRAVSATDVRQMLQKIANARTDAIGTATLPAAIPGLGSANGFTG
;
A
#
# COMPACT_ATOMS: atom_id res chain seq x y z
N MET A 1 -26.46 27.94 -30.24
CA MET A 1 -25.24 27.53 -29.51
C MET A 1 -25.59 27.26 -28.04
N LEU A 2 -24.97 26.27 -27.41
CA LEU A 2 -25.23 25.86 -26.01
C LEU A 2 -25.09 27.05 -25.03
N SER A 3 -24.02 27.85 -25.18
CA SER A 3 -23.74 29.03 -24.37
C SER A 3 -24.87 30.06 -24.42
N GLN A 4 -25.43 30.35 -25.58
CA GLN A 4 -26.57 31.30 -25.71
C GLN A 4 -27.82 30.81 -24.99
N PHE A 5 -28.07 29.49 -25.04
CA PHE A 5 -29.18 28.87 -24.29
C PHE A 5 -28.98 29.02 -22.77
N CYS A 6 -27.77 28.78 -22.28
CA CYS A 6 -27.43 28.93 -20.86
C CYS A 6 -27.49 30.39 -20.38
N ILE A 7 -27.06 31.35 -21.19
CA ILE A 7 -27.18 32.80 -20.89
C ILE A 7 -28.65 33.22 -20.79
N LYS A 8 -29.50 32.68 -21.69
CA LYS A 8 -30.95 32.97 -21.67
C LYS A 8 -31.66 32.30 -20.50
N ARG A 9 -31.17 31.14 -20.03
CA ARG A 9 -31.71 30.35 -18.93
C ARG A 9 -30.63 30.01 -17.88
N PRO A 10 -30.18 30.97 -17.08
CA PRO A 10 -29.07 30.78 -16.17
C PRO A 10 -29.34 29.71 -15.08
N ILE A 11 -30.62 29.51 -14.72
CA ILE A 11 -31.03 28.45 -13.79
C ILE A 11 -30.62 27.06 -14.34
N PHE A 12 -30.75 26.84 -15.65
CA PHE A 12 -30.35 25.58 -16.27
C PHE A 12 -28.85 25.31 -16.10
N ALA A 13 -28.00 26.33 -16.37
CA ALA A 13 -26.54 26.20 -16.18
C ALA A 13 -26.19 25.93 -14.72
N THR A 14 -26.86 26.58 -13.77
CA THR A 14 -26.64 26.36 -12.33
C THR A 14 -27.07 24.96 -11.91
N VAL A 15 -28.20 24.46 -12.41
CA VAL A 15 -28.65 23.07 -12.11
C VAL A 15 -27.66 22.05 -12.64
N MET A 16 -27.13 22.24 -13.87
CA MET A 16 -26.10 21.36 -14.42
C MET A 16 -24.84 21.36 -13.57
N ALA A 17 -24.40 22.53 -13.13
CA ALA A 17 -23.23 22.63 -12.22
C ALA A 17 -23.49 21.93 -10.88
N ILE A 18 -24.67 22.07 -10.29
CA ILE A 18 -25.06 21.37 -9.06
C ILE A 18 -25.07 19.86 -9.27
N LEU A 19 -25.59 19.35 -10.38
CA LEU A 19 -25.55 17.91 -10.69
C LEU A 19 -24.14 17.38 -10.82
N ILE A 20 -23.22 18.13 -11.47
CA ILE A 20 -21.80 17.77 -11.56
C ILE A 20 -21.18 17.69 -10.14
N VAL A 21 -21.44 18.68 -9.30
CA VAL A 21 -20.93 18.71 -7.92
C VAL A 21 -21.50 17.57 -7.09
N LEU A 22 -22.80 17.29 -7.19
CA LEU A 22 -23.43 16.16 -6.48
C LEU A 22 -22.83 14.82 -6.90
N ALA A 23 -22.67 14.60 -8.20
CA ALA A 23 -22.02 13.39 -8.73
C ALA A 23 -20.57 13.27 -8.19
N GLY A 24 -19.82 14.37 -8.17
CA GLY A 24 -18.47 14.40 -7.63
C GLY A 24 -18.42 14.11 -6.13
N ILE A 25 -19.31 14.71 -5.31
CA ILE A 25 -19.35 14.46 -3.86
C ILE A 25 -19.70 13.00 -3.55
N ILE A 26 -20.63 12.41 -4.29
CA ILE A 26 -20.97 10.98 -4.16
C ILE A 26 -19.74 10.13 -4.50
N SER A 27 -19.06 10.46 -5.59
CA SER A 27 -17.85 9.74 -6.04
C SER A 27 -16.71 9.79 -5.01
N VAL A 28 -16.46 10.93 -4.38
CA VAL A 28 -15.44 11.06 -3.31
C VAL A 28 -15.68 10.09 -2.16
N ARG A 29 -16.95 9.77 -1.84
CA ARG A 29 -17.27 8.83 -0.75
C ARG A 29 -17.10 7.36 -1.14
N VAL A 30 -17.18 7.05 -2.43
CA VAL A 30 -17.11 5.69 -2.96
C VAL A 30 -15.72 5.33 -3.45
N LEU A 31 -14.94 6.32 -3.91
CA LEU A 31 -13.60 6.09 -4.43
C LEU A 31 -12.66 5.52 -3.34
N PRO A 32 -11.89 4.47 -3.67
CA PRO A 32 -10.85 3.98 -2.77
C PRO A 32 -9.76 5.04 -2.60
N VAL A 33 -9.22 5.13 -1.38
CA VAL A 33 -8.15 6.04 -1.02
C VAL A 33 -6.88 5.25 -0.79
N SER A 34 -5.81 5.56 -1.53
CA SER A 34 -4.52 4.89 -1.45
C SER A 34 -3.39 5.91 -1.61
N GLN A 35 -2.15 5.53 -1.31
CA GLN A 35 -0.99 6.39 -1.56
C GLN A 35 -0.70 6.55 -3.05
N TYR A 36 -0.65 5.42 -3.76
CA TYR A 36 -0.39 5.32 -5.19
C TYR A 36 -1.49 4.52 -5.88
N PRO A 37 -1.62 4.64 -7.20
CA PRO A 37 -2.44 3.71 -7.99
C PRO A 37 -2.07 2.25 -7.72
N ASN A 38 -2.98 1.34 -7.98
CA ASN A 38 -2.68 -0.09 -7.86
C ASN A 38 -1.79 -0.54 -9.04
N ILE A 39 -0.49 -0.33 -8.88
CA ILE A 39 0.54 -0.65 -9.88
C ILE A 39 1.34 -1.91 -9.55
N THR A 40 1.08 -2.52 -8.40
CA THR A 40 1.74 -3.76 -8.00
C THR A 40 1.22 -4.92 -8.82
N PRO A 41 2.10 -5.65 -9.53
CA PRO A 41 1.71 -6.84 -10.24
C PRO A 41 1.08 -7.86 -9.30
N PRO A 42 -0.06 -8.46 -9.64
CA PRO A 42 -0.67 -9.50 -8.83
C PRO A 42 0.30 -10.64 -8.61
N SER A 43 0.36 -11.16 -7.40
CA SER A 43 1.23 -12.28 -7.09
C SER A 43 0.50 -13.40 -6.36
N VAL A 44 0.92 -14.64 -6.66
CA VAL A 44 0.40 -15.86 -6.05
C VAL A 44 1.57 -16.61 -5.44
N MET A 45 1.42 -17.01 -4.19
CA MET A 45 2.43 -17.75 -3.46
C MET A 45 2.02 -19.23 -3.35
N ILE A 46 2.95 -20.09 -3.73
CA ILE A 46 2.88 -21.53 -3.51
C ILE A 46 3.82 -21.85 -2.34
N SER A 47 3.36 -22.59 -1.35
CA SER A 47 4.19 -23.06 -0.26
C SER A 47 4.01 -24.55 0.00
N ALA A 48 5.12 -25.23 0.21
CA ALA A 48 5.20 -26.66 0.56
C ALA A 48 6.24 -26.85 1.66
N SER A 49 6.09 -27.88 2.49
CA SER A 49 7.05 -28.24 3.54
C SER A 49 7.50 -29.68 3.38
N TYR A 50 8.80 -29.88 3.47
CA TYR A 50 9.42 -31.18 3.57
C TYR A 50 10.43 -31.15 4.72
N ASP A 51 9.93 -31.32 5.92
CA ASP A 51 10.70 -31.21 7.15
C ASP A 51 11.84 -32.21 7.17
N GLY A 52 13.05 -31.78 7.52
CA GLY A 52 14.25 -32.60 7.56
C GLY A 52 14.98 -32.80 6.23
N ALA A 53 14.45 -32.31 5.12
CA ALA A 53 15.14 -32.36 3.84
C ALA A 53 16.18 -31.25 3.71
N ASP A 54 17.34 -31.57 3.15
CA ASP A 54 18.35 -30.59 2.76
C ASP A 54 17.91 -29.79 1.52
N ILE A 55 18.58 -28.64 1.28
CA ILE A 55 18.21 -27.72 0.20
C ILE A 55 18.31 -28.37 -1.19
N GLN A 56 19.25 -29.28 -1.43
CA GLN A 56 19.37 -29.94 -2.72
C GLN A 56 18.23 -30.93 -2.94
N THR A 57 17.86 -31.68 -1.92
CA THR A 57 16.71 -32.59 -1.93
C THR A 57 15.42 -31.78 -2.15
N LEU A 58 15.23 -30.68 -1.41
CA LEU A 58 14.07 -29.77 -1.61
C LEU A 58 13.99 -29.27 -3.06
N SER A 59 15.11 -28.83 -3.61
CA SER A 59 15.16 -28.34 -4.98
C SER A 59 14.70 -29.39 -5.97
N ARG A 60 15.27 -30.57 -5.90
CA ARG A 60 15.02 -31.64 -6.88
C ARG A 60 13.67 -32.30 -6.74
N THR A 61 13.20 -32.52 -5.50
CA THR A 61 12.01 -33.35 -5.25
C THR A 61 10.73 -32.53 -5.05
N VAL A 62 10.84 -31.25 -4.72
CA VAL A 62 9.67 -30.39 -4.45
C VAL A 62 9.60 -29.19 -5.38
N ALA A 63 10.67 -28.38 -5.45
CA ALA A 63 10.63 -27.14 -6.23
C ALA A 63 10.56 -27.42 -7.74
N GLN A 64 11.50 -28.18 -8.30
CA GLN A 64 11.55 -28.45 -9.74
C GLN A 64 10.28 -29.13 -10.31
N PRO A 65 9.66 -30.13 -9.65
CA PRO A 65 8.39 -30.70 -10.11
C PRO A 65 7.24 -29.68 -10.17
N ILE A 66 7.19 -28.71 -9.25
CA ILE A 66 6.20 -27.64 -9.25
C ILE A 66 6.53 -26.61 -10.34
N GLU A 67 7.76 -26.13 -10.39
CA GLU A 67 8.25 -25.14 -11.38
C GLU A 67 8.02 -25.59 -12.83
N ALA A 68 8.25 -26.89 -13.10
CA ALA A 68 8.01 -27.47 -14.42
C ALA A 68 6.53 -27.36 -14.87
N GLN A 69 5.60 -27.24 -13.95
CA GLN A 69 4.18 -27.08 -14.27
C GLN A 69 3.77 -25.60 -14.39
N LEU A 70 4.59 -24.66 -13.90
CA LEU A 70 4.27 -23.22 -13.98
C LEU A 70 4.55 -22.64 -15.37
N SER A 71 5.32 -23.35 -16.19
CA SER A 71 5.62 -22.91 -17.56
C SER A 71 4.35 -22.84 -18.41
N GLY A 72 4.15 -21.76 -19.15
CA GLY A 72 3.02 -21.56 -20.05
C GLY A 72 1.71 -21.10 -19.35
N ILE A 73 1.78 -20.63 -18.12
CA ILE A 73 0.64 -19.95 -17.46
C ILE A 73 0.47 -18.57 -18.10
N GLN A 74 -0.74 -18.25 -18.51
CA GLN A 74 -1.06 -16.97 -19.14
C GLN A 74 -0.87 -15.80 -18.18
N GLY A 75 -0.18 -14.76 -18.63
CA GLY A 75 0.08 -13.55 -17.85
C GLY A 75 1.16 -13.71 -16.77
N LEU A 76 1.81 -14.87 -16.64
CA LEU A 76 2.94 -15.07 -15.73
C LEU A 76 4.19 -14.40 -16.31
N ILE A 77 4.73 -13.40 -15.61
CA ILE A 77 5.94 -12.69 -16.03
C ILE A 77 7.19 -13.46 -15.58
N TYR A 78 7.25 -13.78 -14.28
CA TYR A 78 8.34 -14.56 -13.69
C TYR A 78 7.86 -15.21 -12.38
N TYR A 79 8.64 -16.16 -11.89
CA TYR A 79 8.52 -16.68 -10.54
C TYR A 79 9.88 -16.68 -9.84
N THR A 80 9.86 -16.61 -8.52
CA THR A 80 11.04 -16.72 -7.67
C THR A 80 10.83 -17.85 -6.67
N THR A 81 11.82 -18.74 -6.59
CA THR A 81 11.79 -19.87 -5.67
C THR A 81 12.76 -19.63 -4.51
N THR A 82 12.26 -19.74 -3.29
CA THR A 82 13.05 -19.67 -2.07
C THR A 82 13.00 -21.02 -1.36
N LEU A 83 14.16 -21.60 -1.15
CA LEU A 83 14.35 -22.84 -0.40
C LEU A 83 14.94 -22.52 0.96
N ARG A 84 14.41 -23.11 2.01
CA ARG A 84 14.87 -22.90 3.38
C ARG A 84 15.46 -24.17 3.98
N SER A 85 16.46 -23.99 4.81
CA SER A 85 17.06 -25.10 5.59
C SER A 85 16.08 -25.74 6.58
N SER A 86 14.99 -25.06 6.90
CA SER A 86 13.88 -25.61 7.69
C SER A 86 13.01 -26.64 6.94
N GLY A 87 13.27 -26.88 5.64
CA GLY A 87 12.43 -27.74 4.82
C GLY A 87 11.28 -27.03 4.09
N GLU A 88 11.18 -25.71 4.18
CA GLU A 88 10.11 -24.95 3.51
C GLU A 88 10.53 -24.53 2.08
N VAL A 89 9.61 -24.72 1.14
CA VAL A 89 9.71 -24.26 -0.25
C VAL A 89 8.65 -23.17 -0.46
N ARG A 90 9.06 -22.00 -0.96
CA ARG A 90 8.15 -20.94 -1.39
C ARG A 90 8.43 -20.57 -2.83
N ILE A 91 7.38 -20.54 -3.64
CA ILE A 91 7.44 -20.06 -5.03
C ILE A 91 6.47 -18.89 -5.14
N ASN A 92 7.02 -17.72 -5.44
CA ASN A 92 6.23 -16.51 -5.69
C ASN A 92 6.08 -16.32 -7.20
N CYS A 93 4.87 -16.42 -7.71
CA CYS A 93 4.52 -16.21 -9.11
C CYS A 93 4.00 -14.79 -9.28
N THR A 94 4.62 -13.98 -10.14
CA THR A 94 4.26 -12.59 -10.44
C THR A 94 3.62 -12.50 -11.82
N PHE A 95 2.45 -11.89 -11.89
CA PHE A 95 1.62 -11.78 -13.10
C PHE A 95 1.62 -10.37 -13.67
N GLU A 96 1.22 -10.25 -14.93
CA GLU A 96 1.01 -8.95 -15.59
C GLU A 96 -0.05 -8.11 -14.86
N ILE A 97 0.17 -6.78 -14.87
CA ILE A 97 -0.80 -5.83 -14.30
C ILE A 97 -2.13 -5.96 -15.05
N GLY A 98 -3.23 -6.07 -14.28
CA GLY A 98 -4.56 -6.29 -14.85
C GLY A 98 -5.00 -7.76 -14.89
N THR A 99 -4.11 -8.72 -14.57
CA THR A 99 -4.50 -10.12 -14.40
C THR A 99 -5.40 -10.27 -13.17
N ASP A 100 -6.52 -10.97 -13.31
CA ASP A 100 -7.38 -11.29 -12.16
C ASP A 100 -6.68 -12.27 -11.23
N PRO A 101 -6.41 -11.88 -9.96
CA PRO A 101 -5.75 -12.76 -9.00
C PRO A 101 -6.52 -14.06 -8.70
N ASN A 102 -7.85 -14.08 -8.87
CA ASN A 102 -8.65 -15.27 -8.64
C ASN A 102 -8.38 -16.31 -9.72
N ASN A 103 -8.37 -15.87 -10.98
CA ASN A 103 -8.08 -16.72 -12.12
C ASN A 103 -6.65 -17.25 -12.06
N ALA A 104 -5.68 -16.41 -11.66
CA ALA A 104 -4.30 -16.81 -11.46
C ALA A 104 -4.16 -17.91 -10.39
N VAL A 105 -4.84 -17.79 -9.25
CA VAL A 105 -4.86 -18.83 -8.20
C VAL A 105 -5.48 -20.13 -8.71
N LEU A 106 -6.59 -20.05 -9.45
CA LEU A 106 -7.24 -21.24 -10.01
C LEU A 106 -6.31 -21.98 -10.97
N GLU A 107 -5.67 -21.26 -11.89
CA GLU A 107 -4.75 -21.86 -12.86
C GLU A 107 -3.53 -22.49 -12.15
N ILE A 108 -2.91 -21.78 -11.21
CA ILE A 108 -1.79 -22.33 -10.43
C ILE A 108 -2.24 -23.59 -9.64
N ASN A 109 -3.40 -23.55 -8.98
CA ASN A 109 -3.92 -24.75 -8.27
C ASN A 109 -4.06 -25.95 -9.19
N ASN A 110 -4.58 -25.77 -10.40
CA ASN A 110 -4.72 -26.84 -11.37
C ASN A 110 -3.36 -27.42 -11.76
N ARG A 111 -2.36 -26.55 -11.95
CA ARG A 111 -0.99 -26.97 -12.29
C ARG A 111 -0.30 -27.69 -11.12
N VAL A 112 -0.43 -27.15 -9.91
CA VAL A 112 0.14 -27.74 -8.69
C VAL A 112 -0.44 -29.13 -8.42
N ARG A 113 -1.75 -29.36 -8.59
CA ARG A 113 -2.36 -30.69 -8.46
C ARG A 113 -1.73 -31.71 -9.42
N THR A 114 -1.31 -31.28 -10.60
CA THR A 114 -0.60 -32.15 -11.53
C THR A 114 0.81 -32.51 -11.02
N ALA A 115 1.49 -31.52 -10.38
CA ALA A 115 2.80 -31.72 -9.77
C ALA A 115 2.73 -32.62 -8.54
N GLU A 116 1.67 -32.56 -7.72
CA GLU A 116 1.51 -33.28 -6.45
C GLU A 116 1.77 -34.80 -6.58
N ARG A 117 1.40 -35.39 -7.71
CA ARG A 117 1.64 -36.83 -7.97
C ARG A 117 3.12 -37.19 -7.98
N LYS A 118 4.00 -36.24 -8.25
CA LYS A 118 5.46 -36.41 -8.32
C LYS A 118 6.17 -36.07 -7.02
N LEU A 119 5.43 -35.45 -6.06
CA LEU A 119 6.01 -35.02 -4.79
C LEU A 119 6.20 -36.19 -3.81
N PRO A 120 7.18 -36.09 -2.90
CA PRO A 120 7.36 -37.07 -1.81
C PRO A 120 6.08 -37.25 -0.96
N GLN A 121 5.86 -38.44 -0.42
CA GLN A 121 4.69 -38.70 0.39
C GLN A 121 4.56 -37.78 1.60
N ALA A 122 5.68 -37.42 2.24
CA ALA A 122 5.70 -36.49 3.37
C ALA A 122 5.14 -35.11 2.98
N VAL A 123 5.51 -34.58 1.81
CA VAL A 123 4.99 -33.31 1.28
C VAL A 123 3.50 -33.42 0.96
N ARG A 124 3.08 -34.55 0.36
CA ARG A 124 1.65 -34.77 0.04
C ARG A 124 0.77 -34.87 1.29
N ASN A 125 1.28 -35.44 2.37
CA ASN A 125 0.56 -35.55 3.64
C ASN A 125 0.32 -34.18 4.29
N VAL A 126 1.28 -33.25 4.19
CA VAL A 126 1.15 -31.84 4.66
C VAL A 126 0.30 -31.04 3.69
N GLY A 127 0.44 -31.30 2.37
CA GLY A 127 -0.20 -30.59 1.28
C GLY A 127 0.58 -29.39 0.78
N VAL A 128 0.25 -28.98 -0.44
CA VAL A 128 0.79 -27.75 -1.07
C VAL A 128 -0.27 -26.66 -0.97
N THR A 129 0.10 -25.52 -0.45
CA THR A 129 -0.82 -24.39 -0.28
C THR A 129 -0.58 -23.35 -1.36
N VAL A 130 -1.65 -22.92 -2.03
CA VAL A 130 -1.64 -21.85 -3.01
C VAL A 130 -2.49 -20.71 -2.49
N ARG A 131 -1.91 -19.52 -2.35
CA ARG A 131 -2.61 -18.35 -1.81
C ARG A 131 -2.31 -17.11 -2.66
N LYS A 132 -3.27 -16.22 -2.76
CA LYS A 132 -2.99 -14.84 -3.21
C LYS A 132 -1.97 -14.26 -2.25
N ARG A 133 -0.95 -13.63 -2.78
CA ARG A 133 -0.07 -12.82 -1.97
C ARG A 133 -0.51 -11.37 -2.12
N SER A 134 -1.08 -10.79 -1.08
CA SER A 134 -1.14 -9.36 -0.98
C SER A 134 0.26 -8.86 -0.62
N SER A 135 0.85 -8.04 -1.49
CA SER A 135 2.15 -7.42 -1.24
C SER A 135 2.05 -6.27 -0.25
N ASP A 136 0.84 -5.76 -0.03
CA ASP A 136 0.63 -4.53 0.70
C ASP A 136 0.35 -4.81 2.17
N ASN A 137 1.42 -4.75 2.97
CA ASN A 137 1.30 -4.74 4.41
C ASN A 137 0.63 -3.43 4.83
N LEU A 138 -0.62 -3.52 5.31
CA LEU A 138 -1.40 -2.35 5.71
C LEU A 138 -0.88 -1.79 7.04
N LEU A 139 -0.78 -2.67 8.03
CA LEU A 139 -0.27 -2.33 9.36
C LEU A 139 0.18 -3.59 10.10
N ARG A 140 0.95 -3.41 11.16
CA ARG A 140 1.34 -4.47 12.10
C ARG A 140 0.79 -4.20 13.47
N ILE A 141 0.26 -5.24 14.09
CA ILE A 141 -0.22 -5.25 15.45
C ILE A 141 0.75 -6.05 16.30
N ILE A 142 1.31 -5.42 17.31
CA ILE A 142 2.26 -6.05 18.22
C ILE A 142 1.58 -6.25 19.57
N LEU A 143 1.46 -7.51 19.98
CA LEU A 143 0.99 -7.88 21.29
C LEU A 143 2.17 -7.97 22.25
N THR A 144 2.08 -7.35 23.40
CA THR A 144 3.09 -7.37 24.45
C THR A 144 2.46 -7.69 25.80
N SER A 145 3.24 -8.31 26.69
CA SER A 145 2.85 -8.56 28.08
C SER A 145 3.60 -7.59 28.99
N PRO A 146 2.94 -6.53 29.52
CA PRO A 146 3.60 -5.53 30.37
C PRO A 146 4.16 -6.14 31.65
N ASP A 147 3.47 -7.11 32.24
CA ASP A 147 3.86 -7.82 33.46
C ASP A 147 4.79 -9.02 33.18
N LYS A 148 5.13 -9.29 31.91
CA LYS A 148 5.94 -10.43 31.45
C LYS A 148 5.38 -11.82 31.85
N SER A 149 4.11 -11.89 32.20
CA SER A 149 3.47 -13.17 32.62
C SER A 149 3.13 -14.07 31.42
N MET A 150 2.94 -13.51 30.23
CA MET A 150 2.63 -14.28 29.01
C MET A 150 3.89 -14.48 28.17
N SER A 151 4.16 -15.72 27.81
CA SER A 151 5.24 -16.02 26.86
C SER A 151 4.85 -15.59 25.43
N PRO A 152 5.82 -15.37 24.52
CA PRO A 152 5.54 -15.10 23.12
C PRO A 152 4.67 -16.18 22.46
N LEU A 153 4.80 -17.44 22.85
CA LEU A 153 3.97 -18.55 22.38
C LEU A 153 2.51 -18.35 22.83
N ALA A 154 2.29 -18.07 24.12
CA ALA A 154 0.94 -17.86 24.64
C ALA A 154 0.25 -16.65 24.01
N MET A 155 1.01 -15.56 23.72
CA MET A 155 0.48 -14.40 23.00
C MET A 155 0.15 -14.72 21.54
N ALA A 156 0.98 -15.52 20.87
CA ALA A 156 0.73 -15.94 19.48
C ALA A 156 -0.47 -16.90 19.38
N ASP A 157 -0.60 -17.85 20.30
CA ASP A 157 -1.76 -18.74 20.37
C ASP A 157 -3.04 -17.95 20.65
N TYR A 158 -2.97 -16.98 21.59
CA TYR A 158 -4.10 -16.07 21.86
C TYR A 158 -4.49 -15.29 20.59
N ALA A 159 -3.51 -14.78 19.85
CA ALA A 159 -3.75 -14.06 18.61
C ALA A 159 -4.42 -14.95 17.55
N ASN A 160 -3.92 -16.18 17.36
CA ASN A 160 -4.46 -17.10 16.37
C ASN A 160 -5.91 -17.50 16.69
N VAL A 161 -6.25 -17.69 17.96
CA VAL A 161 -7.58 -18.15 18.37
C VAL A 161 -8.60 -17.01 18.45
N ASN A 162 -8.18 -15.83 18.93
CA ASN A 162 -9.13 -14.76 19.30
C ASN A 162 -9.07 -13.52 18.39
N ILE A 163 -7.99 -13.31 17.62
CA ILE A 163 -7.76 -12.06 16.89
C ILE A 163 -7.76 -12.26 15.39
N VAL A 164 -7.01 -13.25 14.90
CA VAL A 164 -6.76 -13.42 13.46
C VAL A 164 -8.04 -13.54 12.64
N ASP A 165 -8.97 -14.42 13.07
CA ASP A 165 -10.22 -14.64 12.34
C ASP A 165 -11.18 -13.44 12.42
N GLU A 166 -11.16 -12.71 13.53
CA GLU A 166 -11.95 -11.50 13.69
C GLU A 166 -11.47 -10.37 12.78
N LEU A 167 -10.15 -10.24 12.62
CA LEU A 167 -9.58 -9.25 11.72
C LEU A 167 -9.74 -9.65 10.24
N LYS A 168 -9.74 -10.94 9.90
CA LYS A 168 -10.03 -11.42 8.53
C LYS A 168 -11.45 -11.11 8.06
N ARG A 169 -12.39 -10.89 9.00
CA ARG A 169 -13.78 -10.52 8.67
C ARG A 169 -13.95 -9.03 8.41
N VAL A 170 -12.93 -8.22 8.69
CA VAL A 170 -12.98 -6.78 8.42
C VAL A 170 -12.97 -6.55 6.91
N PRO A 171 -13.85 -5.68 6.37
CA PRO A 171 -13.88 -5.36 4.95
C PRO A 171 -12.51 -4.88 4.44
N ASP A 172 -12.20 -5.19 3.17
CA ASP A 172 -10.96 -4.83 2.49
C ASP A 172 -9.68 -5.47 3.05
N ILE A 173 -9.78 -6.36 4.04
CA ILE A 173 -8.64 -7.14 4.51
C ILE A 173 -8.47 -8.39 3.62
N GLY A 174 -7.26 -8.55 3.08
CA GLY A 174 -6.90 -9.69 2.22
C GLY A 174 -6.38 -10.89 3.00
N ASP A 175 -5.54 -10.66 4.01
CA ASP A 175 -5.02 -11.71 4.90
C ASP A 175 -4.57 -11.13 6.24
N VAL A 176 -4.53 -11.99 7.25
CA VAL A 176 -3.99 -11.70 8.59
C VAL A 176 -3.16 -12.89 9.04
N MET A 177 -1.92 -12.66 9.43
CA MET A 177 -1.02 -13.72 9.86
C MET A 177 -0.21 -13.36 11.10
N VAL A 178 0.06 -14.31 11.95
CA VAL A 178 1.05 -14.20 13.02
C VAL A 178 2.42 -14.57 12.47
N TYR A 179 3.39 -13.66 12.58
CA TYR A 179 4.73 -13.89 12.07
C TYR A 179 5.49 -14.96 12.88
N GLY A 180 6.35 -15.70 12.19
CA GLY A 180 7.31 -16.62 12.80
C GLY A 180 6.83 -18.05 12.96
N ASN A 181 5.63 -18.37 12.49
CA ASN A 181 5.07 -19.73 12.61
C ASN A 181 5.10 -20.22 14.07
N VAL A 182 4.77 -19.31 14.99
CA VAL A 182 4.78 -19.54 16.44
C VAL A 182 3.46 -20.23 16.79
N GLU A 183 3.43 -21.54 16.58
CA GLU A 183 2.31 -22.42 16.93
C GLU A 183 2.74 -23.37 18.01
N SER A 184 1.81 -23.79 18.87
CA SER A 184 2.04 -24.85 19.83
C SER A 184 2.20 -26.19 19.11
N ALA A 185 3.23 -26.92 19.49
CA ALA A 185 3.50 -28.26 18.97
C ALA A 185 3.94 -29.20 20.08
N MET A 186 3.63 -30.49 19.91
CA MET A 186 4.16 -31.56 20.78
C MET A 186 5.62 -31.80 20.37
N ARG A 187 6.56 -31.48 21.25
CA ARG A 187 8.01 -31.64 21.01
C ARG A 187 8.47 -32.96 21.62
N ILE A 188 9.08 -33.78 20.80
CA ILE A 188 9.60 -35.10 21.17
C ILE A 188 11.12 -35.04 21.01
N TRP A 189 11.83 -34.89 22.13
CA TRP A 189 13.29 -34.85 22.20
C TRP A 189 13.84 -36.23 22.42
N VAL A 190 14.26 -36.89 21.34
CA VAL A 190 14.79 -38.25 21.40
C VAL A 190 16.19 -38.31 22.00
N ASP A 191 16.45 -39.36 22.78
CA ASP A 191 17.77 -39.65 23.32
C ASP A 191 18.43 -40.78 22.49
N PRO A 192 19.46 -40.45 21.66
CA PRO A 192 20.09 -41.42 20.77
C PRO A 192 20.72 -42.60 21.51
N LEU A 193 21.22 -42.40 22.75
CA LEU A 193 21.85 -43.47 23.53
C LEU A 193 20.80 -44.46 24.05
N ARG A 194 19.66 -43.97 24.52
CA ARG A 194 18.54 -44.82 24.94
C ARG A 194 17.94 -45.57 23.75
N MET A 195 17.75 -44.87 22.61
CA MET A 195 17.28 -45.50 21.39
C MET A 195 18.18 -46.61 20.93
N ALA A 196 19.50 -46.44 20.93
CA ALA A 196 20.46 -47.46 20.57
C ALA A 196 20.41 -48.66 21.50
N LYS A 197 20.33 -48.43 22.85
CA LYS A 197 20.22 -49.52 23.86
C LYS A 197 18.94 -50.35 23.67
N LEU A 198 17.82 -49.70 23.35
CA LEU A 198 16.52 -50.34 23.18
C LEU A 198 16.25 -50.76 21.72
N ARG A 199 17.23 -50.55 20.81
CA ARG A 199 17.14 -50.87 19.37
C ARG A 199 15.91 -50.25 18.71
N VAL A 200 15.58 -49.00 19.07
CA VAL A 200 14.49 -48.20 18.49
C VAL A 200 15.08 -47.24 17.49
N THR A 201 14.49 -47.13 16.32
CA THR A 201 14.87 -46.17 15.28
C THR A 201 13.90 -44.99 15.26
N THR A 202 14.29 -43.88 14.59
CA THR A 202 13.39 -42.75 14.38
C THR A 202 12.16 -43.15 13.55
N SER A 203 12.33 -44.06 12.58
CA SER A 203 11.22 -44.58 11.77
C SER A 203 10.22 -45.40 12.62
N ASP A 204 10.68 -46.11 13.66
CA ASP A 204 9.78 -46.81 14.58
C ASP A 204 8.93 -45.83 15.36
N ILE A 205 9.53 -44.73 15.83
CA ILE A 205 8.83 -43.64 16.53
C ILE A 205 7.77 -43.01 15.63
N GLU A 206 8.15 -42.64 14.40
CA GLU A 206 7.25 -42.04 13.43
C GLU A 206 6.04 -42.96 13.12
N LYS A 207 6.29 -44.21 12.85
CA LYS A 207 5.24 -45.21 12.60
C LYS A 207 4.32 -45.40 13.80
N ALA A 208 4.88 -45.47 15.02
CA ALA A 208 4.10 -45.63 16.23
C ALA A 208 3.20 -44.43 16.52
N ILE A 209 3.74 -43.20 16.35
CA ILE A 209 2.95 -41.97 16.47
C ILE A 209 1.85 -41.95 15.42
N SER A 210 2.19 -42.20 14.17
CA SER A 210 1.23 -42.18 13.05
C SER A 210 0.12 -43.22 13.27
N ALA A 211 0.43 -44.39 13.79
CA ALA A 211 -0.54 -45.46 14.06
C ALA A 211 -1.44 -45.15 15.26
N GLN A 212 -0.92 -44.51 16.33
CA GLN A 212 -1.63 -44.36 17.60
C GLN A 212 -2.23 -42.95 17.81
N ASN A 213 -1.85 -41.98 16.99
CA ASN A 213 -2.37 -40.59 17.03
C ASN A 213 -3.24 -40.28 15.81
N GLN A 214 -4.13 -41.19 15.45
CA GLN A 214 -5.08 -40.99 14.35
C GLN A 214 -6.51 -40.91 14.87
N GLN A 215 -7.32 -40.10 14.19
CA GLN A 215 -8.77 -40.08 14.39
C GLN A 215 -9.42 -41.15 13.51
N TYR A 216 -10.04 -42.12 14.14
CA TYR A 216 -10.81 -43.16 13.46
C TYR A 216 -12.31 -42.90 13.65
N GLY A 217 -13.06 -42.94 12.56
CA GLY A 217 -14.51 -43.05 12.60
C GLY A 217 -14.86 -44.53 12.93
N VAL A 218 -15.15 -44.81 14.18
CA VAL A 218 -15.39 -46.22 14.64
C VAL A 218 -16.77 -46.71 14.19
N GLY A 219 -17.71 -45.81 13.87
CA GLY A 219 -19.03 -46.16 13.37
C GLY A 219 -20.10 -46.30 14.47
N ARG A 220 -21.11 -47.09 14.18
CA ARG A 220 -22.25 -47.33 15.07
C ARG A 220 -22.53 -48.80 15.16
N THR A 221 -22.94 -49.25 16.32
CA THR A 221 -23.44 -50.61 16.52
C THR A 221 -24.96 -50.58 16.65
N GLY A 222 -25.64 -51.61 16.15
CA GLY A 222 -27.10 -51.69 16.17
C GLY A 222 -27.78 -50.93 15.03
N THR A 223 -27.07 -50.64 13.90
CA THR A 223 -27.68 -50.07 12.70
C THR A 223 -28.21 -51.16 11.77
N ALA A 224 -29.24 -50.89 11.00
CA ALA A 224 -29.88 -51.83 10.10
C ALA A 224 -28.86 -52.45 9.07
N PRO A 225 -29.03 -53.73 8.73
CA PRO A 225 -30.15 -54.62 9.13
C PRO A 225 -29.99 -55.16 10.54
N THR A 226 -31.05 -55.01 11.36
CA THR A 226 -31.08 -55.37 12.78
C THR A 226 -32.24 -56.29 13.08
N PRO A 227 -32.19 -57.13 14.16
CA PRO A 227 -33.33 -57.89 14.65
C PRO A 227 -34.54 -56.99 14.98
N GLU A 228 -35.76 -57.48 14.78
CA GLU A 228 -37.01 -56.71 15.00
C GLU A 228 -37.18 -56.18 16.43
N ASN A 229 -36.51 -56.76 17.41
CA ASN A 229 -36.58 -56.34 18.80
C ASN A 229 -35.49 -55.36 19.22
N GLN A 230 -34.65 -54.87 18.29
CA GLN A 230 -33.63 -53.88 18.61
C GLN A 230 -34.20 -52.49 18.64
N GLN A 231 -34.17 -51.86 19.81
CA GLN A 231 -34.76 -50.53 20.03
C GLN A 231 -33.75 -49.38 20.01
N LEU A 232 -32.45 -49.64 20.17
CA LEU A 232 -31.43 -48.63 20.32
C LEU A 232 -30.20 -48.95 19.44
N PHE A 233 -29.61 -47.91 18.91
CA PHE A 233 -28.26 -47.97 18.34
C PHE A 233 -27.28 -47.19 19.23
N TYR A 234 -26.03 -47.56 19.21
CA TYR A 234 -24.97 -46.87 19.93
C TYR A 234 -23.91 -46.37 18.99
N THR A 235 -23.55 -45.08 19.10
CA THR A 235 -22.37 -44.58 18.43
C THR A 235 -21.12 -44.99 19.20
N VAL A 236 -20.22 -45.67 18.55
CA VAL A 236 -18.94 -46.05 19.14
C VAL A 236 -17.96 -44.92 18.97
N THR A 237 -17.51 -44.36 20.08
CA THR A 237 -16.47 -43.33 20.09
C THR A 237 -15.12 -43.97 20.38
N GLY A 238 -14.17 -43.83 19.46
CA GLY A 238 -12.79 -44.20 19.69
C GLY A 238 -12.03 -43.13 20.49
N ARG A 239 -10.82 -43.43 20.91
CA ARG A 239 -9.91 -42.42 21.44
C ARG A 239 -9.68 -41.38 20.34
N ASN A 240 -9.86 -40.11 20.68
CA ASN A 240 -9.48 -38.98 19.84
C ASN A 240 -7.95 -38.83 19.79
N GLN A 241 -7.47 -37.86 18.98
CA GLN A 241 -6.05 -37.49 18.97
C GLN A 241 -5.51 -37.30 20.40
N LEU A 242 -4.23 -37.58 20.56
CA LEU A 242 -3.53 -37.38 21.83
C LEU A 242 -3.29 -35.89 22.03
N VAL A 243 -3.57 -35.35 23.21
CA VAL A 243 -3.59 -33.92 23.49
C VAL A 243 -2.49 -33.44 24.45
N ASN A 244 -1.97 -34.36 25.30
CA ASN A 244 -1.01 -33.95 26.31
C ASN A 244 0.27 -34.80 26.27
N PRO A 245 1.39 -34.35 26.86
CA PRO A 245 2.67 -35.05 26.85
C PRO A 245 2.62 -36.45 27.48
N GLU A 246 1.78 -36.64 28.48
CA GLU A 246 1.63 -37.93 29.15
C GLU A 246 1.02 -38.98 28.22
N GLN A 247 -0.02 -38.60 27.48
CA GLN A 247 -0.62 -39.50 26.49
C GLN A 247 0.36 -39.88 25.39
N PHE A 248 1.14 -38.91 24.88
CA PHE A 248 2.20 -39.18 23.92
C PHE A 248 3.29 -40.07 24.51
N GLY A 249 3.65 -39.85 25.79
CA GLY A 249 4.63 -40.70 26.49
C GLY A 249 4.23 -42.17 26.58
N ASN A 250 2.94 -42.44 26.60
CA ASN A 250 2.39 -43.79 26.70
C ASN A 250 2.24 -44.48 25.32
N ILE A 251 2.62 -43.84 24.21
CA ILE A 251 2.66 -44.50 22.89
C ILE A 251 3.60 -45.71 22.98
N VAL A 252 3.11 -46.87 22.56
CA VAL A 252 3.89 -48.14 22.51
C VAL A 252 4.72 -48.15 21.22
N LEU A 253 6.04 -48.18 21.35
CA LEU A 253 6.97 -48.29 20.23
C LEU A 253 7.20 -49.76 19.82
N ARG A 254 7.37 -50.60 20.80
CA ARG A 254 7.59 -52.03 20.59
C ARG A 254 7.16 -52.83 21.82
N SER A 255 6.64 -54.01 21.61
CA SER A 255 6.48 -55.01 22.67
C SER A 255 7.48 -56.14 22.39
N ASP A 256 8.45 -56.31 23.28
CA ASP A 256 9.50 -57.30 23.17
C ASP A 256 9.33 -58.33 24.30
N PRO A 257 9.34 -59.65 24.00
CA PRO A 257 9.17 -60.69 25.02
C PRO A 257 10.23 -60.66 26.14
N THR A 258 11.43 -60.10 25.83
CA THR A 258 12.56 -60.06 26.78
C THR A 258 12.71 -58.73 27.48
N LEU A 259 12.44 -57.61 26.75
CA LEU A 259 12.61 -56.23 27.25
C LEU A 259 11.31 -55.63 27.79
N GLY A 260 10.19 -56.31 27.59
CA GLY A 260 8.86 -55.80 27.94
C GLY A 260 8.33 -54.81 26.92
N THR A 261 7.36 -54.01 27.31
CA THR A 261 6.76 -52.96 26.45
C THR A 261 7.56 -51.67 26.55
N ILE A 262 8.11 -51.23 25.44
CA ILE A 262 8.88 -50.00 25.31
C ILE A 262 7.92 -48.86 24.89
N HIS A 263 7.87 -47.81 25.69
CA HIS A 263 7.05 -46.63 25.44
C HIS A 263 7.91 -45.44 24.91
N LEU A 264 7.27 -44.48 24.31
CA LEU A 264 7.95 -43.27 23.80
C LEU A 264 8.69 -42.50 24.91
N ARG A 265 8.14 -42.43 26.12
CA ARG A 265 8.79 -41.80 27.29
C ARG A 265 10.11 -42.45 27.68
N ASP A 266 10.34 -43.73 27.31
CA ASP A 266 11.58 -44.44 27.68
C ASP A 266 12.77 -44.00 26.81
N VAL A 267 12.50 -43.44 25.60
CA VAL A 267 13.50 -43.02 24.63
C VAL A 267 13.47 -41.54 24.34
N ALA A 268 12.47 -40.78 24.87
CA ALA A 268 12.31 -39.37 24.57
C ALA A 268 11.75 -38.59 25.76
N ARG A 269 12.09 -37.27 25.81
CA ARG A 269 11.42 -36.29 26.64
C ARG A 269 10.34 -35.60 25.79
N ILE A 270 9.14 -35.49 26.33
CA ILE A 270 7.99 -34.96 25.61
C ILE A 270 7.46 -33.71 26.33
N GLU A 271 7.26 -32.66 25.62
CA GLU A 271 6.75 -31.41 26.15
C GLU A 271 5.96 -30.60 25.10
N VAL A 272 5.06 -29.75 25.55
CA VAL A 272 4.44 -28.74 24.69
C VAL A 272 5.41 -27.60 24.53
N GLY A 273 5.72 -27.23 23.29
CA GLY A 273 6.64 -26.17 22.97
C GLY A 273 6.28 -25.46 21.68
N ARG A 274 7.19 -24.61 21.21
CA ARG A 274 7.02 -23.91 19.93
C ARG A 274 7.33 -24.85 18.76
N ARG A 275 6.60 -24.68 17.66
CA ARG A 275 6.93 -25.35 16.40
C ARG A 275 8.27 -24.87 15.84
N ASN A 276 8.53 -23.55 15.94
CA ASN A 276 9.78 -22.93 15.52
C ASN A 276 10.42 -22.13 16.68
N TYR A 277 11.68 -22.38 16.99
CA TYR A 277 12.47 -21.69 18.00
C TYR A 277 13.43 -20.64 17.42
N GLU A 278 13.61 -20.59 16.10
CA GLU A 278 14.58 -19.74 15.43
C GLU A 278 14.00 -18.38 15.02
N PHE A 279 12.93 -17.98 15.68
CA PHE A 279 12.33 -16.66 15.49
C PHE A 279 11.80 -16.09 16.79
N GLN A 280 12.11 -14.83 17.05
CA GLN A 280 11.55 -14.08 18.16
C GLN A 280 11.40 -12.61 17.79
N THR A 281 10.28 -12.05 18.22
CA THR A 281 9.99 -10.61 18.12
C THR A 281 10.06 -9.98 19.50
N GLU A 282 10.65 -8.79 19.58
CA GLU A 282 10.64 -7.94 20.77
C GLU A 282 10.26 -6.51 20.37
N GLN A 283 9.47 -5.85 21.20
CA GLN A 283 9.19 -4.43 21.08
C GLN A 283 9.74 -3.69 22.28
N ASN A 284 10.64 -2.75 22.05
CA ASN A 284 11.30 -1.97 23.12
C ASN A 284 11.95 -2.87 24.20
N GLY A 285 12.47 -4.06 23.80
CA GLY A 285 13.07 -5.04 24.71
C GLY A 285 12.06 -5.92 25.48
N TYR A 286 10.76 -5.84 25.16
CA TYR A 286 9.75 -6.74 25.69
C TYR A 286 9.42 -7.81 24.64
N PRO A 287 9.42 -9.09 25.03
CA PRO A 287 8.96 -10.16 24.15
C PRO A 287 7.55 -9.90 23.62
N ALA A 288 7.34 -10.16 22.34
CA ALA A 288 6.12 -9.78 21.66
C ALA A 288 5.65 -10.83 20.65
N ALA A 289 4.35 -10.82 20.34
CA ALA A 289 3.80 -11.50 19.16
C ALA A 289 3.45 -10.46 18.09
N ASN A 290 3.88 -10.73 16.85
CA ASN A 290 3.75 -9.82 15.71
C ASN A 290 2.68 -10.35 14.75
N ILE A 291 1.64 -9.55 14.51
CA ILE A 291 0.53 -9.86 13.60
C ILE A 291 0.63 -8.88 12.42
N GLY A 292 0.76 -9.43 11.22
CA GLY A 292 0.68 -8.67 9.97
C GLY A 292 -0.73 -8.66 9.43
N VAL A 293 -1.23 -7.49 9.08
CA VAL A 293 -2.52 -7.28 8.43
C VAL A 293 -2.26 -6.78 7.00
N PHE A 294 -2.82 -7.47 6.02
CA PHE A 294 -2.59 -7.21 4.60
C PHE A 294 -3.86 -6.71 3.93
N LEU A 295 -3.71 -5.68 3.12
CA LEU A 295 -4.81 -5.10 2.38
C LEU A 295 -5.23 -6.03 1.22
N GLN A 296 -6.51 -6.11 0.95
CA GLN A 296 -7.02 -6.73 -0.28
C GLN A 296 -6.64 -5.86 -1.49
N THR A 297 -6.26 -6.48 -2.59
CA THR A 297 -5.95 -5.75 -3.83
C THR A 297 -7.12 -4.87 -4.26
N GLY A 298 -6.88 -3.57 -4.42
CA GLY A 298 -7.92 -2.59 -4.75
C GLY A 298 -8.78 -2.13 -3.58
N GLY A 299 -8.51 -2.59 -2.35
CA GLY A 299 -9.22 -2.17 -1.14
C GLY A 299 -8.88 -0.74 -0.71
N ASN A 300 -9.74 -0.15 0.12
CA ASN A 300 -9.53 1.16 0.71
C ASN A 300 -8.63 1.05 1.95
N ALA A 301 -7.33 1.35 1.79
CA ALA A 301 -6.34 1.24 2.87
C ALA A 301 -6.72 2.04 4.13
N LEU A 302 -7.26 3.26 3.94
CA LEU A 302 -7.60 4.15 5.05
C LEU A 302 -8.82 3.64 5.83
N ALA A 303 -9.86 3.20 5.13
CA ALA A 303 -11.06 2.64 5.73
C ALA A 303 -10.75 1.31 6.44
N ALA A 304 -9.98 0.43 5.79
CA ALA A 304 -9.56 -0.85 6.34
C ALA A 304 -8.74 -0.69 7.62
N ALA A 305 -7.71 0.18 7.63
CA ALA A 305 -6.89 0.41 8.82
C ALA A 305 -7.72 0.96 9.99
N ASN A 306 -8.60 1.93 9.75
CA ASN A 306 -9.48 2.46 10.78
C ASN A 306 -10.42 1.38 11.34
N ALA A 307 -10.97 0.52 10.46
CA ALA A 307 -11.84 -0.58 10.86
C ALA A 307 -11.09 -1.65 11.68
N VAL A 308 -9.83 -1.97 11.29
CA VAL A 308 -8.95 -2.88 12.04
C VAL A 308 -8.66 -2.33 13.43
N VAL A 309 -8.24 -1.06 13.54
CA VAL A 309 -7.95 -0.43 14.84
C VAL A 309 -9.19 -0.42 15.71
N LYS A 310 -10.35 -0.03 15.18
CA LYS A 310 -11.63 -0.08 15.90
C LYS A 310 -11.94 -1.50 16.39
N ARG A 311 -11.76 -2.52 15.53
CA ARG A 311 -12.00 -3.92 15.93
C ARG A 311 -11.02 -4.38 17.01
N MET A 312 -9.77 -3.96 16.93
CA MET A 312 -8.77 -4.23 17.98
C MET A 312 -9.11 -3.57 19.32
N ASP A 313 -9.67 -2.36 19.31
CA ASP A 313 -10.14 -1.69 20.54
C ASP A 313 -11.30 -2.44 21.17
N GLU A 314 -12.25 -2.95 20.37
CA GLU A 314 -13.34 -3.82 20.84
C GLU A 314 -12.78 -5.14 21.43
N LEU A 315 -11.83 -5.79 20.76
CA LEU A 315 -11.20 -7.02 21.23
C LEU A 315 -10.36 -6.80 22.49
N LYS A 316 -9.76 -5.63 22.66
CA LYS A 316 -8.97 -5.26 23.83
C LYS A 316 -9.76 -5.33 25.13
N GLU A 317 -11.07 -5.08 25.10
CA GLU A 317 -11.95 -5.20 26.27
C GLU A 317 -11.97 -6.64 26.82
N HIS A 318 -11.72 -7.62 25.95
CA HIS A 318 -11.70 -9.06 26.29
C HIS A 318 -10.29 -9.57 26.59
N PHE A 319 -9.26 -8.72 26.54
CA PHE A 319 -7.90 -9.13 26.85
C PHE A 319 -7.74 -9.49 28.34
N PRO A 320 -6.87 -10.45 28.68
CA PRO A 320 -6.50 -10.70 30.06
C PRO A 320 -5.99 -9.41 30.71
N LYS A 321 -6.77 -8.88 31.67
CA LYS A 321 -6.52 -7.56 32.29
C LYS A 321 -5.10 -7.46 32.87
N GLY A 322 -4.36 -6.45 32.49
CA GLY A 322 -2.99 -6.21 32.94
C GLY A 322 -1.92 -7.11 32.36
N LYS A 323 -2.30 -8.23 31.68
CA LYS A 323 -1.37 -9.22 31.14
C LYS A 323 -1.08 -9.04 29.65
N LEU A 324 -2.01 -8.48 28.88
CA LEU A 324 -1.89 -8.33 27.44
C LEU A 324 -2.27 -6.90 27.02
N THR A 325 -1.45 -6.32 26.18
CA THR A 325 -1.74 -5.04 25.50
C THR A 325 -1.32 -5.11 24.05
N TYR A 326 -1.81 -4.18 23.22
CA TYR A 326 -1.39 -4.11 21.82
C TYR A 326 -0.92 -2.70 21.46
N THR A 327 -0.05 -2.63 20.46
CA THR A 327 0.39 -1.41 19.80
C THR A 327 0.35 -1.61 18.29
N VAL A 328 0.04 -0.54 17.55
CA VAL A 328 0.09 -0.54 16.09
C VAL A 328 1.40 0.05 15.64
N THR A 329 2.14 -0.73 14.89
CA THR A 329 3.41 -0.32 14.28
C THR A 329 3.34 -0.51 12.77
N ASP A 330 4.26 0.12 12.04
CA ASP A 330 4.34 -0.02 10.56
C ASP A 330 2.98 0.25 9.87
N ASP A 331 2.26 1.30 10.34
CA ASP A 331 0.98 1.72 9.76
C ASP A 331 1.23 2.64 8.57
N THR A 332 1.01 2.10 7.36
CA THR A 332 1.20 2.82 6.11
C THR A 332 0.20 3.97 5.95
N THR A 333 -0.95 3.92 6.63
CA THR A 333 -1.99 4.95 6.50
C THR A 333 -1.67 6.24 7.22
N VAL A 334 -0.75 6.24 8.18
CA VAL A 334 -0.27 7.46 8.86
C VAL A 334 0.36 8.41 7.85
N PHE A 335 1.25 7.88 7.01
CA PHE A 335 1.88 8.63 5.94
C PHE A 335 0.87 9.07 4.87
N VAL A 336 -0.03 8.17 4.47
CA VAL A 336 -1.10 8.49 3.50
C VAL A 336 -1.97 9.64 4.00
N LYS A 337 -2.41 9.60 5.28
CA LYS A 337 -3.20 10.67 5.90
C LYS A 337 -2.45 12.01 5.89
N ALA A 338 -1.17 12.01 6.26
CA ALA A 338 -0.36 13.21 6.28
C ALA A 338 -0.20 13.80 4.87
N SER A 339 0.17 12.97 3.88
CA SER A 339 0.31 13.38 2.49
C SER A 339 -0.99 13.93 1.90
N LEU A 340 -2.12 13.25 2.13
CA LEU A 340 -3.43 13.74 1.67
C LEU A 340 -3.80 15.08 2.31
N LYS A 341 -3.59 15.23 3.62
CA LYS A 341 -3.85 16.48 4.35
C LYS A 341 -3.01 17.62 3.76
N GLU A 342 -1.73 17.38 3.51
CA GLU A 342 -0.83 18.37 2.93
C GLU A 342 -1.28 18.79 1.52
N VAL A 343 -1.61 17.83 0.65
CA VAL A 343 -2.07 18.15 -0.72
C VAL A 343 -3.42 18.88 -0.69
N ILE A 344 -4.38 18.51 0.16
CA ILE A 344 -5.66 19.22 0.31
C ILE A 344 -5.42 20.64 0.80
N THR A 345 -4.49 20.85 1.74
CA THR A 345 -4.10 22.18 2.20
C THR A 345 -3.50 22.99 1.06
N THR A 346 -2.57 22.42 0.30
CA THR A 346 -1.95 23.04 -0.87
C THR A 346 -2.98 23.42 -1.95
N ILE A 347 -3.98 22.54 -2.19
CA ILE A 347 -5.11 22.86 -3.09
C ILE A 347 -5.86 24.10 -2.58
N GLY A 348 -6.15 24.18 -1.27
CA GLY A 348 -6.80 25.32 -0.66
C GLY A 348 -5.97 26.62 -0.81
N GLU A 349 -4.68 26.53 -0.53
CA GLU A 349 -3.73 27.66 -0.70
C GLU A 349 -3.62 28.10 -2.15
N ALA A 350 -3.53 27.15 -3.09
CA ALA A 350 -3.49 27.45 -4.52
C ALA A 350 -4.76 28.16 -4.98
N ILE A 351 -5.94 27.70 -4.58
CA ILE A 351 -7.22 28.35 -4.89
C ILE A 351 -7.23 29.78 -4.32
N LEU A 352 -6.82 29.96 -3.06
CA LEU A 352 -6.79 31.27 -2.40
C LEU A 352 -5.82 32.22 -3.11
N LEU A 353 -4.63 31.77 -3.46
CA LEU A 353 -3.62 32.55 -4.16
C LEU A 353 -4.11 32.96 -5.55
N VAL A 354 -4.68 32.04 -6.30
CA VAL A 354 -5.27 32.32 -7.61
C VAL A 354 -6.38 33.36 -7.49
N LEU A 355 -7.27 33.23 -6.52
CA LEU A 355 -8.34 34.19 -6.26
C LEU A 355 -7.79 35.55 -5.90
N ALA A 356 -6.73 35.62 -5.08
CA ALA A 356 -6.07 36.91 -4.74
C ALA A 356 -5.48 37.59 -5.98
N VAL A 357 -4.82 36.82 -6.86
CA VAL A 357 -4.26 37.33 -8.12
C VAL A 357 -5.38 37.79 -9.05
N VAL A 358 -6.41 36.97 -9.26
CA VAL A 358 -7.56 37.32 -10.10
C VAL A 358 -8.25 38.61 -9.58
N PHE A 359 -8.44 38.72 -8.26
CA PHE A 359 -9.00 39.90 -7.63
C PHE A 359 -8.12 41.16 -7.86
N LEU A 360 -6.80 41.01 -7.77
CA LEU A 360 -5.86 42.11 -7.98
C LEU A 360 -5.94 42.67 -9.41
N PHE A 361 -6.08 41.77 -10.40
CA PHE A 361 -6.17 42.18 -11.81
C PHE A 361 -7.55 42.70 -12.18
N LEU A 362 -8.62 42.00 -11.78
CA LEU A 362 -10.00 42.40 -12.14
C LEU A 362 -10.54 43.55 -11.28
N GLN A 363 -9.99 43.77 -10.09
CA GLN A 363 -10.38 44.85 -9.17
C GLN A 363 -11.89 44.90 -8.87
N SER A 364 -12.57 43.75 -9.00
CA SER A 364 -14.01 43.59 -8.83
C SER A 364 -14.35 42.29 -8.13
N TRP A 365 -14.89 42.34 -6.91
CA TRP A 365 -15.24 41.17 -6.15
C TRP A 365 -16.31 40.28 -6.84
N ARG A 366 -17.21 40.94 -7.63
CA ARG A 366 -18.25 40.20 -8.38
C ARG A 366 -17.68 39.43 -9.55
N ALA A 367 -16.70 40.01 -10.23
CA ALA A 367 -15.99 39.36 -11.32
C ALA A 367 -15.16 38.17 -10.77
N THR A 368 -14.49 38.34 -9.62
CA THR A 368 -13.70 37.31 -8.98
C THR A 368 -14.55 36.14 -8.48
N LEU A 369 -15.83 36.40 -8.11
CA LEU A 369 -16.73 35.35 -7.65
C LEU A 369 -17.04 34.30 -8.74
N ILE A 370 -16.92 34.63 -10.02
CA ILE A 370 -17.23 33.76 -11.14
C ILE A 370 -16.21 32.62 -11.26
N PRO A 371 -14.89 32.85 -11.34
CA PRO A 371 -13.90 31.79 -11.28
C PRO A 371 -13.95 31.03 -9.95
N MET A 372 -14.24 31.73 -8.81
CA MET A 372 -14.37 31.13 -7.49
C MET A 372 -15.43 30.02 -7.43
N ILE A 373 -16.52 30.13 -8.20
CA ILE A 373 -17.55 29.10 -8.31
C ILE A 373 -17.16 28.05 -9.34
N SER A 374 -16.61 28.46 -10.49
CA SER A 374 -16.32 27.56 -11.61
C SER A 374 -15.23 26.52 -11.29
N VAL A 375 -14.17 26.91 -10.55
CA VAL A 375 -13.03 26.04 -10.20
C VAL A 375 -13.44 24.86 -9.32
N PRO A 376 -14.11 25.06 -8.17
CA PRO A 376 -14.58 23.94 -7.35
C PRO A 376 -15.53 23.01 -8.10
N VAL A 377 -16.40 23.54 -8.96
CA VAL A 377 -17.31 22.72 -9.79
C VAL A 377 -16.50 21.79 -10.70
N SER A 378 -15.45 22.29 -11.32
CA SER A 378 -14.60 21.49 -12.22
C SER A 378 -13.78 20.44 -11.45
N LEU A 379 -13.17 20.81 -10.32
CA LEU A 379 -12.36 19.91 -9.53
C LEU A 379 -13.19 18.79 -8.88
N ILE A 380 -14.33 19.14 -8.26
CA ILE A 380 -15.23 18.17 -7.66
C ILE A 380 -15.85 17.28 -8.77
N GLY A 381 -16.22 17.88 -9.90
CA GLY A 381 -16.73 17.13 -11.05
C GLY A 381 -15.72 16.12 -11.60
N CYS A 382 -14.42 16.45 -11.57
CA CYS A 382 -13.36 15.53 -11.99
C CYS A 382 -13.36 14.22 -11.21
N THR A 383 -13.71 14.23 -9.91
CA THR A 383 -13.77 13.00 -9.10
C THR A 383 -14.86 12.02 -9.58
N ALA A 384 -15.96 12.52 -10.16
CA ALA A 384 -16.95 11.66 -10.82
C ALA A 384 -16.36 10.96 -12.04
N GLY A 385 -15.52 11.65 -12.79
CA GLY A 385 -14.78 11.05 -13.91
C GLY A 385 -13.79 9.97 -13.45
N LEU A 386 -13.07 10.21 -12.34
CA LEU A 386 -12.19 9.20 -11.74
C LEU A 386 -12.96 7.93 -11.37
N TRP A 387 -14.15 8.09 -10.80
CA TRP A 387 -15.01 6.95 -10.45
C TRP A 387 -15.47 6.16 -11.69
N LEU A 388 -15.88 6.85 -12.75
CA LEU A 388 -16.27 6.21 -14.01
C LEU A 388 -15.12 5.43 -14.68
N CYS A 389 -13.87 5.87 -14.48
CA CYS A 389 -12.68 5.17 -14.98
C CYS A 389 -12.17 4.07 -14.04
N GLY A 390 -12.78 3.87 -12.87
CA GLY A 390 -12.33 2.88 -11.89
C GLY A 390 -11.01 3.25 -11.21
N PHE A 391 -10.67 4.54 -11.13
CA PHE A 391 -9.46 5.04 -10.49
C PHE A 391 -9.64 5.24 -8.99
N SER A 392 -8.55 5.57 -8.29
CA SER A 392 -8.54 5.88 -6.86
C SER A 392 -8.21 7.35 -6.61
N ILE A 393 -8.58 7.85 -5.44
CA ILE A 393 -8.00 9.09 -4.91
C ILE A 393 -6.63 8.73 -4.34
N ASN A 394 -5.58 9.27 -4.95
CA ASN A 394 -4.20 9.03 -4.55
C ASN A 394 -3.37 10.31 -4.73
N THR A 395 -2.12 10.28 -4.26
CA THR A 395 -1.24 11.47 -4.33
C THR A 395 -1.07 11.98 -5.76
N LEU A 396 -1.01 11.10 -6.76
CA LEU A 396 -0.84 11.50 -8.16
C LEU A 396 -2.10 12.15 -8.75
N THR A 397 -3.29 11.59 -8.44
CA THR A 397 -4.56 12.19 -8.88
C THR A 397 -4.79 13.56 -8.22
N LEU A 398 -4.40 13.71 -6.95
CA LEU A 398 -4.49 14.99 -6.25
C LEU A 398 -3.47 16.01 -6.78
N PHE A 399 -2.23 15.60 -7.10
CA PHE A 399 -1.27 16.49 -7.78
C PHE A 399 -1.76 16.90 -9.17
N ALA A 400 -2.38 15.99 -9.91
CA ALA A 400 -3.03 16.30 -11.19
C ALA A 400 -4.13 17.35 -11.01
N MET A 401 -4.96 17.21 -9.96
CA MET A 401 -5.99 18.20 -9.64
C MET A 401 -5.39 19.56 -9.24
N THR A 402 -4.29 19.57 -8.47
CA THR A 402 -3.58 20.79 -8.09
C THR A 402 -3.03 21.50 -9.33
N LEU A 403 -2.39 20.76 -10.24
CA LEU A 403 -1.92 21.30 -11.51
C LEU A 403 -3.08 21.85 -12.36
N ALA A 404 -4.20 21.12 -12.39
CA ALA A 404 -5.38 21.50 -13.15
C ALA A 404 -6.01 22.82 -12.67
N ILE A 405 -5.81 23.25 -11.40
CA ILE A 405 -6.36 24.51 -10.89
C ILE A 405 -5.95 25.68 -11.77
N GLY A 406 -4.65 25.79 -12.10
CA GLY A 406 -4.14 26.84 -12.96
C GLY A 406 -4.75 26.84 -14.35
N ILE A 407 -4.90 25.66 -14.95
CA ILE A 407 -5.45 25.49 -16.30
C ILE A 407 -6.97 25.78 -16.32
N VAL A 408 -7.69 25.27 -15.33
CA VAL A 408 -9.15 25.42 -15.18
C VAL A 408 -9.57 26.86 -14.95
N VAL A 409 -8.76 27.62 -14.19
CA VAL A 409 -9.04 29.03 -13.92
C VAL A 409 -8.93 29.87 -15.19
N ASP A 410 -7.97 29.55 -16.06
CA ASP A 410 -7.71 30.33 -17.30
C ASP A 410 -8.92 30.33 -18.24
N ASP A 411 -9.58 29.19 -18.42
CA ASP A 411 -10.82 29.08 -19.22
C ASP A 411 -11.91 30.07 -18.75
N ALA A 412 -12.09 30.21 -17.45
CA ALA A 412 -13.07 31.11 -16.85
C ALA A 412 -12.64 32.58 -16.99
N ILE A 413 -11.35 32.87 -16.87
CA ILE A 413 -10.79 34.22 -16.98
C ILE A 413 -10.93 34.72 -18.40
N VAL A 414 -10.61 33.92 -19.43
CA VAL A 414 -10.72 34.33 -20.85
C VAL A 414 -12.15 34.76 -21.20
N VAL A 415 -13.14 34.01 -20.74
CA VAL A 415 -14.56 34.38 -20.95
C VAL A 415 -14.89 35.68 -20.23
N LEU A 416 -14.51 35.77 -18.96
CA LEU A 416 -14.81 36.92 -18.11
C LEU A 416 -14.17 38.22 -18.64
N GLU A 417 -12.89 38.16 -19.02
CA GLU A 417 -12.15 39.29 -19.57
C GLU A 417 -12.77 39.79 -20.88
N ASN A 418 -13.16 38.87 -21.78
CA ASN A 418 -13.79 39.27 -23.03
C ASN A 418 -15.18 39.90 -22.80
N VAL A 419 -15.95 39.38 -21.82
CA VAL A 419 -17.24 39.98 -21.42
C VAL A 419 -17.02 41.39 -20.86
N ASP A 420 -16.04 41.58 -19.97
CA ASP A 420 -15.72 42.88 -19.37
C ASP A 420 -15.21 43.89 -20.43
N ARG A 421 -14.35 43.45 -21.34
CA ARG A 421 -13.88 44.24 -22.48
C ARG A 421 -15.03 44.77 -23.32
N LEU A 422 -16.00 43.92 -23.68
CA LEU A 422 -17.16 44.32 -24.49
C LEU A 422 -18.11 45.24 -23.72
N MET A 423 -18.28 45.05 -22.41
CA MET A 423 -19.07 45.92 -21.56
C MET A 423 -18.44 47.32 -21.47
N ILE A 424 -17.12 47.43 -21.42
CA ILE A 424 -16.42 48.71 -21.30
C ILE A 424 -16.33 49.42 -22.64
N HIS A 425 -15.88 48.76 -23.72
CA HIS A 425 -15.62 49.35 -25.02
C HIS A 425 -16.88 49.58 -25.86
N GLU A 426 -17.77 48.58 -25.88
CA GLU A 426 -18.99 48.65 -26.69
C GLU A 426 -20.23 49.07 -25.89
N ARG A 427 -20.09 49.26 -24.57
CA ARG A 427 -21.17 49.68 -23.65
C ARG A 427 -22.41 48.76 -23.70
N LEU A 428 -22.18 47.45 -23.90
CA LEU A 428 -23.26 46.48 -23.95
C LEU A 428 -23.78 46.14 -22.54
N SER A 429 -25.00 45.68 -22.46
CA SER A 429 -25.51 45.06 -21.20
C SER A 429 -24.71 43.81 -20.86
N PRO A 430 -24.58 43.43 -19.58
CA PRO A 430 -23.87 42.19 -19.21
C PRO A 430 -24.32 40.95 -19.98
N ARG A 431 -25.62 40.87 -20.27
CA ARG A 431 -26.22 39.77 -21.02
C ARG A 431 -25.83 39.77 -22.50
N ASP A 432 -25.91 40.94 -23.14
CA ASP A 432 -25.56 41.10 -24.56
C ASP A 432 -24.05 40.94 -24.78
N ALA A 433 -23.25 41.49 -23.84
CA ALA A 433 -21.80 41.32 -23.82
C ALA A 433 -21.42 39.83 -23.68
N ALA A 434 -22.07 39.10 -22.78
CA ALA A 434 -21.84 37.65 -22.64
C ALA A 434 -22.19 36.88 -23.91
N VAL A 435 -23.32 37.18 -24.57
CA VAL A 435 -23.69 36.55 -25.84
C VAL A 435 -22.66 36.82 -26.93
N LYS A 436 -22.22 38.06 -27.07
CA LYS A 436 -21.23 38.47 -28.09
C LYS A 436 -19.85 37.87 -27.77
N ALA A 437 -19.41 37.91 -26.50
CA ALA A 437 -18.16 37.33 -26.08
C ALA A 437 -18.10 35.83 -26.42
N MET A 438 -19.18 35.08 -26.17
CA MET A 438 -19.23 33.66 -26.52
C MET A 438 -19.23 33.38 -28.02
N GLN A 439 -19.70 34.32 -28.86
CA GLN A 439 -19.54 34.21 -30.32
C GLN A 439 -18.07 34.34 -30.74
N GLU A 440 -17.33 35.21 -30.07
CA GLU A 440 -15.92 35.46 -30.37
C GLU A 440 -14.99 34.36 -29.83
N VAL A 441 -15.21 33.85 -28.58
CA VAL A 441 -14.23 33.00 -27.92
C VAL A 441 -14.62 31.53 -27.83
N SER A 442 -15.87 31.11 -28.11
CA SER A 442 -16.28 29.72 -27.96
C SER A 442 -15.48 28.73 -28.82
N GLY A 443 -15.12 29.14 -30.05
CA GLY A 443 -14.27 28.31 -30.92
C GLY A 443 -12.86 28.15 -30.37
N ALA A 444 -12.28 29.21 -29.82
CA ALA A 444 -10.96 29.16 -29.21
C ALA A 444 -10.97 28.30 -27.94
N LEU A 445 -12.00 28.40 -27.09
CA LEU A 445 -12.13 27.57 -25.89
C LEU A 445 -12.21 26.07 -26.22
N VAL A 446 -13.04 25.69 -27.21
CA VAL A 446 -13.11 24.30 -27.67
C VAL A 446 -11.76 23.83 -28.20
N ALA A 447 -11.06 24.67 -28.96
CA ALA A 447 -9.74 24.35 -29.48
C ALA A 447 -8.72 24.16 -28.35
N ILE A 448 -8.72 25.01 -27.31
CA ILE A 448 -7.84 24.88 -26.13
C ILE A 448 -8.09 23.56 -25.42
N VAL A 449 -9.35 23.23 -25.14
CA VAL A 449 -9.72 21.97 -24.49
C VAL A 449 -9.26 20.76 -25.30
N LEU A 450 -9.47 20.78 -26.62
CA LEU A 450 -9.04 19.69 -27.51
C LEU A 450 -7.52 19.57 -27.57
N VAL A 451 -6.79 20.67 -27.67
CA VAL A 451 -5.32 20.68 -27.71
C VAL A 451 -4.75 20.18 -26.39
N LEU A 452 -5.22 20.68 -25.26
CA LEU A 452 -4.74 20.23 -23.95
C LEU A 452 -5.07 18.74 -23.73
N SER A 453 -6.28 18.31 -24.04
CA SER A 453 -6.66 16.91 -23.96
C SER A 453 -5.79 16.02 -24.87
N SER A 454 -5.47 16.49 -26.08
CA SER A 454 -4.63 15.76 -27.03
C SER A 454 -3.17 15.59 -26.57
N VAL A 455 -2.68 16.46 -25.68
CA VAL A 455 -1.36 16.33 -25.07
C VAL A 455 -1.34 15.25 -23.98
N PHE A 456 -2.41 15.17 -23.17
CA PHE A 456 -2.47 14.22 -22.06
C PHE A 456 -2.99 12.83 -22.46
N VAL A 457 -3.91 12.73 -23.42
CA VAL A 457 -4.51 11.45 -23.84
C VAL A 457 -3.47 10.43 -24.30
N PRO A 458 -2.43 10.73 -25.10
CA PRO A 458 -1.42 9.74 -25.50
C PRO A 458 -0.67 9.12 -24.33
N VAL A 459 -0.47 9.88 -23.24
CA VAL A 459 0.18 9.37 -22.02
C VAL A 459 -0.64 8.26 -21.36
N ALA A 460 -1.95 8.26 -21.54
CA ALA A 460 -2.84 7.24 -21.03
C ALA A 460 -2.66 5.86 -21.70
N PHE A 461 -1.99 5.80 -22.83
CA PHE A 461 -1.72 4.58 -23.60
C PHE A 461 -0.29 4.04 -23.38
N LEU A 462 0.49 4.65 -22.52
CA LEU A 462 1.79 4.14 -22.13
C LEU A 462 1.61 2.81 -21.39
N GLY A 463 2.39 1.80 -21.77
CA GLY A 463 2.36 0.48 -21.13
C GLY A 463 3.28 0.37 -19.92
N GLY A 464 3.13 -0.73 -19.17
CA GLY A 464 3.97 -1.04 -18.02
C GLY A 464 3.62 -0.24 -16.76
N MET A 465 4.44 -0.41 -15.71
CA MET A 465 4.19 0.22 -14.39
C MET A 465 4.22 1.76 -14.44
N ALA A 466 5.17 2.32 -15.19
CA ALA A 466 5.25 3.77 -15.39
C ALA A 466 4.01 4.30 -16.12
N GLY A 467 3.55 3.55 -17.14
CA GLY A 467 2.35 3.90 -17.88
C GLY A 467 1.12 3.97 -16.99
N GLU A 468 0.92 3.02 -16.07
CA GLU A 468 -0.24 3.02 -15.18
C GLU A 468 -0.22 4.21 -14.18
N LEU A 469 0.96 4.62 -13.68
CA LEU A 469 1.13 5.82 -12.87
C LEU A 469 0.73 7.08 -13.65
N TYR A 470 1.32 7.26 -14.83
CA TYR A 470 1.08 8.44 -15.65
C TYR A 470 -0.33 8.48 -16.24
N ARG A 471 -0.94 7.32 -16.49
CA ARG A 471 -2.30 7.21 -16.99
C ARG A 471 -3.33 7.88 -16.08
N GLN A 472 -3.28 7.58 -14.77
CA GLN A 472 -4.21 8.19 -13.81
C GLN A 472 -4.00 9.69 -13.70
N PHE A 473 -2.75 10.15 -13.67
CA PHE A 473 -2.41 11.57 -13.67
C PHE A 473 -2.93 12.28 -14.94
N ALA A 474 -2.61 11.74 -16.11
CA ALA A 474 -2.96 12.35 -17.40
C ALA A 474 -4.48 12.41 -17.64
N ILE A 475 -5.18 11.32 -17.34
CA ILE A 475 -6.65 11.28 -17.48
C ILE A 475 -7.30 12.23 -16.48
N THR A 476 -6.79 12.36 -15.26
CA THR A 476 -7.30 13.32 -14.27
C THR A 476 -7.20 14.75 -14.79
N VAL A 477 -6.03 15.15 -15.33
CA VAL A 477 -5.86 16.50 -15.92
C VAL A 477 -6.79 16.68 -17.12
N ALA A 478 -6.84 15.71 -18.03
CA ALA A 478 -7.70 15.78 -19.21
C ALA A 478 -9.19 15.94 -18.83
N MET A 479 -9.66 15.19 -17.84
CA MET A 479 -11.02 15.31 -17.34
C MET A 479 -11.31 16.67 -16.70
N ALA A 480 -10.39 17.15 -15.87
CA ALA A 480 -10.53 18.47 -15.27
C ALA A 480 -10.64 19.57 -16.33
N VAL A 481 -9.83 19.48 -17.38
CA VAL A 481 -9.84 20.41 -18.53
C VAL A 481 -11.16 20.30 -19.31
N VAL A 482 -11.66 19.09 -19.60
CA VAL A 482 -12.94 18.91 -20.31
C VAL A 482 -14.11 19.48 -19.50
N ILE A 483 -14.16 19.21 -18.19
CA ILE A 483 -15.23 19.75 -17.32
C ILE A 483 -15.10 21.27 -17.20
N SER A 484 -13.87 21.82 -17.14
CA SER A 484 -13.60 23.24 -17.14
C SER A 484 -14.13 23.92 -18.41
N GLY A 485 -13.76 23.38 -19.56
CA GLY A 485 -14.25 23.89 -20.84
C GLY A 485 -15.79 23.84 -20.95
N PHE A 486 -16.41 22.78 -20.45
CA PHE A 486 -17.86 22.70 -20.35
C PHE A 486 -18.44 23.80 -19.45
N ASN A 487 -17.85 24.05 -18.28
CA ASN A 487 -18.25 25.13 -17.37
C ASN A 487 -18.01 26.51 -18.01
N ALA A 488 -16.90 26.70 -18.73
CA ALA A 488 -16.59 27.95 -19.42
C ALA A 488 -17.59 28.25 -20.56
N LEU A 489 -18.16 27.21 -21.19
CA LEU A 489 -19.17 27.36 -22.23
C LEU A 489 -20.61 27.51 -21.68
N THR A 490 -20.87 27.11 -20.44
CA THR A 490 -22.23 27.04 -19.87
C THR A 490 -22.39 27.92 -18.62
N LEU A 491 -21.69 27.58 -17.54
CA LEU A 491 -21.82 28.22 -16.23
C LEU A 491 -21.23 29.63 -16.23
N THR A 492 -19.98 29.77 -16.69
CA THR A 492 -19.24 31.04 -16.63
C THR A 492 -19.98 32.17 -17.33
N PRO A 493 -20.43 32.06 -18.60
CA PRO A 493 -21.17 33.14 -19.27
C PRO A 493 -22.54 33.41 -18.65
N ALA A 494 -23.20 32.42 -18.07
CA ALA A 494 -24.44 32.63 -17.35
C ALA A 494 -24.23 33.43 -16.06
N LEU A 495 -23.14 33.14 -15.30
CA LEU A 495 -22.77 33.89 -14.12
C LEU A 495 -22.31 35.33 -14.47
N CYS A 496 -21.60 35.53 -15.59
CA CYS A 496 -21.26 36.86 -16.07
C CYS A 496 -22.51 37.71 -16.34
N ALA A 497 -23.51 37.13 -16.99
CA ALA A 497 -24.79 37.81 -17.25
C ALA A 497 -25.59 38.16 -15.98
N LEU A 498 -25.41 37.39 -14.88
CA LEU A 498 -26.13 37.57 -13.61
C LEU A 498 -25.39 38.52 -12.66
N PHE A 499 -24.08 38.37 -12.49
CA PHE A 499 -23.32 39.06 -11.44
C PHE A 499 -22.65 40.36 -11.87
N LEU A 500 -22.30 40.48 -13.15
CA LEU A 500 -21.68 41.71 -13.65
C LEU A 500 -22.72 42.86 -13.73
N LYS A 501 -22.29 44.06 -13.48
CA LYS A 501 -23.09 45.28 -13.63
C LYS A 501 -22.47 46.18 -14.69
N ALA A 502 -23.34 46.76 -15.51
CA ALA A 502 -22.90 47.78 -16.45
C ALA A 502 -22.20 48.93 -15.72
N PRO A 503 -21.10 49.48 -16.25
CA PRO A 503 -20.37 50.58 -15.65
C PRO A 503 -21.27 51.82 -15.55
N ASP A 504 -21.54 52.24 -14.30
CA ASP A 504 -22.43 53.36 -14.01
C ASP A 504 -21.72 54.71 -14.30
N LYS A 505 -22.27 55.54 -15.17
CA LYS A 505 -21.69 56.82 -15.61
C LYS A 505 -21.59 57.86 -14.49
N LYS A 506 -22.42 57.75 -13.43
CA LYS A 506 -22.57 58.81 -12.42
C LYS A 506 -21.71 58.66 -11.18
N HIS A 507 -21.15 57.44 -10.88
CA HIS A 507 -20.37 57.19 -9.69
C HIS A 507 -19.07 56.47 -10.06
N ARG A 508 -18.15 57.16 -10.72
CA ARG A 508 -16.75 56.69 -10.78
C ARG A 508 -16.15 56.94 -9.40
N LYS A 509 -16.42 56.01 -8.44
CA LYS A 509 -15.68 56.01 -7.19
C LYS A 509 -14.20 55.98 -7.51
N GLU A 510 -13.44 56.93 -6.96
CA GLU A 510 -11.99 56.91 -7.09
C GLU A 510 -11.47 55.55 -6.62
N LYS A 511 -10.71 54.90 -7.48
CA LYS A 511 -10.11 53.60 -7.14
C LYS A 511 -9.20 53.80 -5.91
N PRO A 512 -9.17 52.93 -4.95
CA PRO A 512 -8.23 52.97 -3.83
C PRO A 512 -6.81 53.22 -4.32
N ALA A 513 -6.04 54.04 -3.59
CA ALA A 513 -4.68 54.46 -3.97
C ALA A 513 -3.77 53.27 -4.33
N PHE A 514 -3.96 52.12 -3.66
CA PHE A 514 -3.27 50.86 -3.97
C PHE A 514 -3.49 50.39 -5.40
N PHE A 515 -4.73 50.37 -5.88
CA PHE A 515 -5.02 49.94 -7.27
C PHE A 515 -4.53 50.96 -8.32
N VAL A 516 -4.52 52.25 -7.99
CA VAL A 516 -3.93 53.28 -8.87
C VAL A 516 -2.42 53.04 -9.00
N PHE A 517 -1.74 52.77 -7.88
CA PHE A 517 -0.32 52.43 -7.87
C PHE A 517 -0.05 51.14 -8.66
N PHE A 518 -0.82 50.09 -8.41
CA PHE A 518 -0.70 48.80 -9.12
C PHE A 518 -0.85 48.95 -10.62
N ASN A 519 -1.90 49.65 -11.09
CA ASN A 519 -2.12 49.90 -12.52
C ASN A 519 -0.97 50.68 -13.16
N ARG A 520 -0.44 51.72 -12.47
CA ARG A 520 0.72 52.47 -12.93
C ARG A 520 1.98 51.62 -13.06
N CYS A 521 2.20 50.69 -12.12
CA CYS A 521 3.28 49.71 -12.23
C CYS A 521 3.07 48.76 -13.41
N LEU A 522 1.85 48.25 -13.57
CA LEU A 522 1.48 47.36 -14.67
C LEU A 522 1.68 48.03 -16.02
N ASP A 523 1.22 49.29 -16.19
CA ASP A 523 1.40 50.06 -17.43
C ASP A 523 2.88 50.23 -17.79
N LYS A 524 3.74 50.50 -16.78
CA LYS A 524 5.20 50.57 -16.98
C LYS A 524 5.81 49.23 -17.39
N ILE A 525 5.38 48.14 -16.77
CA ILE A 525 5.84 46.79 -17.10
C ILE A 525 5.42 46.45 -18.54
N THR A 526 4.16 46.71 -18.89
CA THR A 526 3.61 46.48 -20.21
C THR A 526 4.36 47.25 -21.27
N ALA A 527 4.61 48.56 -21.03
CA ALA A 527 5.38 49.40 -21.96
C ALA A 527 6.81 48.86 -22.17
N LYS A 528 7.47 48.41 -21.08
CA LYS A 528 8.80 47.79 -21.16
C LYS A 528 8.76 46.49 -21.92
N PHE A 529 7.76 45.64 -21.66
CA PHE A 529 7.56 44.36 -22.34
C PHE A 529 7.36 44.54 -23.85
N VAL A 530 6.46 45.47 -24.27
CA VAL A 530 6.23 45.79 -25.69
C VAL A 530 7.52 46.25 -26.38
N ARG A 531 8.31 47.08 -25.68
CA ARG A 531 9.62 47.50 -26.20
C ARG A 531 10.61 46.37 -26.35
N THR A 532 10.63 45.42 -25.41
CA THR A 532 11.46 44.21 -25.48
C THR A 532 11.04 43.31 -26.62
N VAL A 533 9.73 43.15 -26.85
CA VAL A 533 9.20 42.39 -27.99
C VAL A 533 9.59 43.06 -29.32
N GLN A 534 9.47 44.37 -29.44
CA GLN A 534 9.92 45.11 -30.64
C GLN A 534 11.43 44.91 -30.89
N LEU A 535 12.24 44.94 -29.82
CA LEU A 535 13.67 44.67 -29.92
C LEU A 535 13.96 43.22 -30.39
N ALA A 536 13.24 42.25 -29.83
CA ALA A 536 13.37 40.84 -30.22
C ALA A 536 12.98 40.62 -31.68
N LEU A 537 11.91 41.23 -32.14
CA LEU A 537 11.48 41.16 -33.54
C LEU A 537 12.52 41.79 -34.50
N SER A 538 13.19 42.90 -34.09
CA SER A 538 14.23 43.53 -34.90
C SER A 538 15.54 42.73 -34.92
N HIS A 539 15.76 41.83 -33.97
CA HIS A 539 16.98 41.01 -33.85
C HIS A 539 16.65 39.50 -33.80
N SER A 540 15.85 39.05 -34.76
CA SER A 540 15.34 37.64 -34.80
C SER A 540 16.47 36.60 -34.81
N LEU A 541 17.60 36.85 -35.45
CA LEU A 541 18.74 35.98 -35.47
C LEU A 541 19.38 35.81 -34.07
N ALA A 542 19.49 36.91 -33.29
CA ALA A 542 20.00 36.88 -31.93
C ALA A 542 19.05 36.04 -31.02
N CYS A 543 17.73 36.20 -31.20
CA CYS A 543 16.73 35.40 -30.49
C CYS A 543 16.85 33.89 -30.84
N ALA A 544 17.09 33.55 -32.09
CA ALA A 544 17.32 32.18 -32.52
C ALA A 544 18.59 31.59 -31.88
N VAL A 545 19.67 32.33 -31.82
CA VAL A 545 20.94 31.91 -31.17
C VAL A 545 20.71 31.69 -29.66
N ILE A 546 20.01 32.63 -29.00
CA ILE A 546 19.68 32.45 -27.56
C ILE A 546 18.82 31.22 -27.34
N LEU A 547 17.83 30.94 -28.19
CA LEU A 547 16.97 29.78 -28.10
C LEU A 547 17.80 28.48 -28.21
N VAL A 548 18.72 28.40 -29.20
CA VAL A 548 19.62 27.27 -29.37
C VAL A 548 20.54 27.08 -28.16
N ALA A 549 21.09 28.21 -27.63
CA ALA A 549 21.93 28.14 -26.43
C ALA A 549 21.15 27.64 -25.20
N ILE A 550 19.93 28.13 -24.98
CA ILE A 550 19.05 27.65 -23.90
C ILE A 550 18.74 26.16 -24.08
N THR A 551 18.42 25.72 -25.30
CA THR A 551 18.17 24.30 -25.60
C THR A 551 19.40 23.44 -25.32
N GLY A 552 20.60 23.93 -25.64
CA GLY A 552 21.87 23.25 -25.31
C GLY A 552 22.09 23.12 -23.80
N VAL A 553 21.84 24.19 -23.05
CA VAL A 553 21.92 24.15 -21.57
C VAL A 553 20.90 23.18 -20.98
N VAL A 554 19.66 23.18 -21.46
CA VAL A 554 18.61 22.23 -21.02
C VAL A 554 19.02 20.80 -21.31
N TRP A 555 19.58 20.53 -22.50
CA TRP A 555 20.09 19.22 -22.87
C TRP A 555 21.17 18.73 -21.91
N GLU A 556 22.13 19.58 -21.58
CA GLU A 556 23.22 19.26 -20.64
C GLU A 556 22.67 19.01 -19.23
N LEU A 557 21.73 19.84 -18.74
CA LEU A 557 21.10 19.67 -17.44
C LEU A 557 20.33 18.35 -17.35
N VAL A 558 19.63 17.93 -18.40
CA VAL A 558 18.93 16.64 -18.45
C VAL A 558 19.90 15.46 -18.33
N GLN A 559 21.10 15.56 -18.95
CA GLN A 559 22.11 14.49 -18.86
C GLN A 559 22.73 14.36 -17.47
N ILE A 560 22.91 15.48 -16.78
CA ILE A 560 23.56 15.53 -15.45
C ILE A 560 22.56 15.18 -14.33
N THR A 561 21.27 15.44 -14.55
CA THR A 561 20.25 15.24 -13.51
C THR A 561 20.01 13.74 -13.27
N PRO A 562 20.24 13.23 -12.06
CA PRO A 562 19.98 11.82 -11.77
C PRO A 562 18.49 11.51 -11.89
N THR A 563 18.18 10.45 -12.62
CA THR A 563 16.81 9.99 -12.81
C THR A 563 16.42 8.97 -11.74
N SER A 564 15.25 9.12 -11.16
CA SER A 564 14.64 8.18 -10.23
C SER A 564 13.17 7.98 -10.61
N PHE A 565 12.66 6.76 -10.42
CA PHE A 565 11.26 6.46 -10.71
C PHE A 565 10.30 7.19 -9.76
N VAL A 566 10.58 7.12 -8.48
CA VAL A 566 9.92 7.90 -7.41
C VAL A 566 10.99 8.26 -6.39
N PRO A 567 11.10 9.52 -5.94
CA PRO A 567 12.03 9.90 -4.90
C PRO A 567 11.68 9.19 -3.58
N SER A 568 12.71 8.95 -2.75
CA SER A 568 12.51 8.41 -1.41
C SER A 568 11.84 9.44 -0.52
N GLU A 569 10.75 9.04 0.12
CA GLU A 569 9.99 9.88 1.04
C GLU A 569 10.23 9.45 2.49
N ASP A 570 10.09 10.38 3.42
CA ASP A 570 10.19 10.10 4.84
C ASP A 570 8.86 9.52 5.35
N GLN A 571 8.76 8.19 5.35
CA GLN A 571 7.56 7.46 5.81
C GLN A 571 7.52 7.25 7.34
N GLY A 572 8.43 7.87 8.10
CA GLY A 572 8.50 7.71 9.57
C GLY A 572 9.02 6.34 10.03
N LEU A 573 9.66 5.57 9.16
CA LEU A 573 10.21 4.25 9.42
C LEU A 573 11.63 4.12 8.89
N VAL A 574 12.50 3.45 9.65
CA VAL A 574 13.85 3.06 9.20
C VAL A 574 14.07 1.60 9.55
N ARG A 575 14.58 0.82 8.61
CA ARG A 575 14.86 -0.60 8.79
C ARG A 575 16.36 -0.85 8.71
N MET A 576 16.85 -1.75 9.56
CA MET A 576 18.22 -2.23 9.55
C MET A 576 18.20 -3.76 9.57
N VAL A 577 18.96 -4.38 8.69
CA VAL A 577 19.19 -5.83 8.67
C VAL A 577 20.64 -6.09 9.08
N LEU A 578 20.81 -6.99 10.02
CA LEU A 578 22.12 -7.45 10.52
C LEU A 578 22.26 -8.92 10.15
N ARG A 579 23.33 -9.25 9.42
CA ARG A 579 23.66 -10.61 8.99
C ARG A 579 24.95 -11.03 9.70
N LEU A 580 24.84 -12.08 10.48
CA LEU A 580 26.00 -12.74 11.08
C LEU A 580 26.64 -13.70 10.05
N PRO A 581 27.87 -14.19 10.30
CA PRO A 581 28.44 -15.25 9.50
C PRO A 581 27.54 -16.46 9.40
N GLU A 582 27.49 -17.09 8.23
CA GLU A 582 26.68 -18.29 7.97
C GLU A 582 26.97 -19.36 9.01
N GLY A 583 25.92 -20.08 9.45
CA GLY A 583 26.03 -21.10 10.50
C GLY A 583 26.09 -20.53 11.92
N SER A 584 25.93 -19.21 12.11
CA SER A 584 25.83 -18.65 13.46
C SER A 584 24.59 -19.19 14.19
N ALA A 585 24.81 -19.65 15.43
CA ALA A 585 23.72 -20.15 16.26
C ALA A 585 22.72 -19.05 16.61
N TYR A 586 21.42 -19.36 16.56
CA TYR A 586 20.32 -18.45 16.82
C TYR A 586 20.45 -17.60 18.12
N PRO A 587 20.89 -18.14 19.28
CA PRO A 587 21.07 -17.33 20.49
C PRO A 587 22.07 -16.17 20.33
N ARG A 588 23.06 -16.32 19.44
CA ARG A 588 24.01 -15.24 19.11
C ARG A 588 23.31 -14.10 18.36
N THR A 589 22.44 -14.46 17.40
CA THR A 589 21.64 -13.50 16.65
C THR A 589 20.65 -12.78 17.55
N GLN A 590 20.00 -13.49 18.47
CA GLN A 590 19.06 -12.92 19.44
C GLN A 590 19.77 -11.89 20.35
N LYS A 591 20.94 -12.24 20.89
CA LYS A 591 21.74 -11.34 21.72
C LYS A 591 22.14 -10.07 20.96
N LEU A 592 22.62 -10.23 19.73
CA LEU A 592 22.96 -9.10 18.86
C LEU A 592 21.76 -8.19 18.61
N ALA A 593 20.60 -8.78 18.27
CA ALA A 593 19.36 -8.03 18.03
C ALA A 593 18.94 -7.20 19.24
N ALA A 594 18.97 -7.78 20.44
CA ALA A 594 18.64 -7.09 21.68
C ALA A 594 19.62 -5.95 22.00
N GLU A 595 20.94 -6.19 21.87
CA GLU A 595 21.96 -5.16 22.10
C GLU A 595 21.82 -3.98 21.15
N VAL A 596 21.65 -4.24 19.86
CA VAL A 596 21.52 -3.17 18.87
C VAL A 596 20.17 -2.48 18.98
N GLY A 597 19.10 -3.23 19.22
CA GLY A 597 17.75 -2.68 19.46
C GLY A 597 17.74 -1.67 20.62
N ALA A 598 18.39 -2.00 21.72
CA ALA A 598 18.53 -1.10 22.88
C ALA A 598 19.33 0.18 22.56
N LYS A 599 20.32 0.12 21.65
CA LYS A 599 21.05 1.32 21.16
C LYS A 599 20.17 2.17 20.26
N VAL A 600 19.42 1.54 19.34
CA VAL A 600 18.54 2.23 18.40
C VAL A 600 17.41 2.94 19.13
N GLN A 601 16.87 2.36 20.21
CA GLN A 601 15.82 2.98 21.02
C GLN A 601 16.22 4.32 21.66
N LYS A 602 17.52 4.53 21.88
CA LYS A 602 18.05 5.76 22.47
C LYS A 602 18.34 6.87 21.46
N LEU A 603 18.16 6.61 20.17
CA LEU A 603 18.42 7.59 19.13
C LEU A 603 17.35 8.70 19.13
N PRO A 604 17.74 9.95 18.80
CA PRO A 604 16.80 11.05 18.71
C PRO A 604 15.74 10.78 17.64
N GLY A 605 14.50 11.14 17.90
CA GLY A 605 13.38 10.99 16.97
C GLY A 605 12.79 9.58 16.88
N VAL A 606 13.37 8.57 17.55
CA VAL A 606 12.80 7.22 17.62
C VAL A 606 11.67 7.18 18.66
N ASP A 607 10.52 6.63 18.24
CA ASP A 607 9.35 6.41 19.09
C ASP A 607 9.37 4.99 19.68
N SER A 608 9.50 3.99 18.81
CA SER A 608 9.55 2.59 19.23
C SER A 608 10.44 1.76 18.30
N VAL A 609 10.94 0.66 18.83
CA VAL A 609 11.84 -0.26 18.11
C VAL A 609 11.25 -1.66 18.13
N LEU A 610 11.08 -2.22 16.95
CA LEU A 610 10.73 -3.62 16.77
C LEU A 610 11.98 -4.38 16.35
N THR A 611 12.37 -5.40 17.13
CA THR A 611 13.46 -6.30 16.81
C THR A 611 12.93 -7.68 16.45
N GLU A 612 13.36 -8.21 15.32
CA GLU A 612 12.99 -9.52 14.83
C GLU A 612 14.28 -10.34 14.64
N ALA A 613 14.61 -11.19 15.60
CA ALA A 613 15.70 -12.14 15.48
C ALA A 613 15.23 -13.37 14.68
N GLY A 614 16.03 -13.84 13.74
CA GLY A 614 15.68 -14.96 12.87
C GLY A 614 14.87 -14.57 11.62
N ARG A 615 14.82 -13.29 11.25
CA ARG A 615 14.13 -12.84 10.04
C ARG A 615 14.88 -11.73 9.31
N ASP A 616 14.98 -11.84 8.00
CA ASP A 616 15.40 -10.78 7.11
C ASP A 616 14.17 -9.98 6.64
N ALA A 617 14.05 -8.72 7.09
CA ALA A 617 12.92 -7.86 6.70
C ALA A 617 12.96 -7.44 5.23
N THR A 618 14.13 -7.55 4.57
CA THR A 618 14.30 -7.18 3.16
C THR A 618 13.76 -8.26 2.23
N SER A 619 14.18 -9.52 2.44
CA SER A 619 13.69 -10.67 1.66
C SER A 619 12.41 -11.30 2.22
N SER A 620 12.01 -10.91 3.44
CA SER A 620 10.94 -11.55 4.23
C SER A 620 11.20 -13.02 4.55
N ASP A 621 12.45 -13.46 4.51
CA ASP A 621 12.86 -14.82 4.80
C ASP A 621 13.18 -15.02 6.28
N PHE A 622 12.98 -16.27 6.74
CA PHE A 622 13.37 -16.66 8.11
C PHE A 622 14.74 -17.37 8.04
N ARG A 623 15.72 -16.78 8.73
CA ARG A 623 17.10 -17.27 8.80
C ARG A 623 17.65 -17.08 10.21
N PRO A 624 18.20 -18.11 10.86
CA PRO A 624 18.69 -18.03 12.24
C PRO A 624 19.87 -17.08 12.44
N ASP A 625 20.64 -16.80 11.37
CA ASP A 625 21.81 -15.94 11.34
C ASP A 625 21.52 -14.46 11.01
N VAL A 626 20.23 -14.07 10.88
CA VAL A 626 19.81 -12.72 10.49
C VAL A 626 18.91 -12.11 11.54
N ALA A 627 19.11 -10.83 11.84
CA ALA A 627 18.21 -10.02 12.64
C ALA A 627 17.78 -8.77 11.90
N SER A 628 16.52 -8.39 12.06
CA SER A 628 15.99 -7.15 11.54
C SER A 628 15.55 -6.23 12.68
N ILE A 629 15.84 -4.94 12.53
CA ILE A 629 15.46 -3.90 13.47
C ILE A 629 14.69 -2.84 12.71
N THR A 630 13.45 -2.59 13.11
CA THR A 630 12.60 -1.55 12.55
C THR A 630 12.43 -0.45 13.60
N ALA A 631 12.93 0.74 13.32
CA ALA A 631 12.73 1.93 14.13
C ALA A 631 11.53 2.70 13.59
N LYS A 632 10.47 2.82 14.38
CA LYS A 632 9.36 3.74 14.15
C LYS A 632 9.77 5.10 14.71
N LEU A 633 9.63 6.14 13.90
CA LEU A 633 9.96 7.50 14.30
C LEU A 633 8.71 8.21 14.85
N LYS A 634 8.95 9.24 15.66
CA LYS A 634 7.91 10.19 16.07
C LYS A 634 7.31 10.88 14.83
N LEU A 635 6.14 11.47 14.96
CA LEU A 635 5.54 12.26 13.89
C LEU A 635 6.49 13.38 13.44
N TRP A 636 6.34 13.82 12.19
CA TRP A 636 7.24 14.83 11.57
C TRP A 636 7.30 16.13 12.36
N GLU A 637 6.18 16.54 12.99
CA GLU A 637 6.06 17.74 13.82
C GLU A 637 6.80 17.61 15.17
N ASP A 638 7.00 16.37 15.67
CA ASP A 638 7.56 16.07 17.00
C ASP A 638 9.05 15.70 16.95
N ARG A 639 9.71 15.81 15.80
CA ARG A 639 11.11 15.45 15.64
C ARG A 639 11.89 16.46 14.81
N ALA A 640 13.14 16.70 15.21
CA ALA A 640 14.06 17.58 14.49
C ALA A 640 14.93 16.83 13.45
N VAL A 641 14.94 15.48 13.47
CA VAL A 641 15.76 14.63 12.60
C VAL A 641 14.90 13.95 11.55
N SER A 642 15.39 13.85 10.31
CA SER A 642 14.72 13.16 9.23
C SER A 642 14.94 11.64 9.31
N ALA A 643 14.11 10.85 8.61
CA ALA A 643 14.36 9.40 8.47
C ALA A 643 15.71 9.10 7.81
N THR A 644 16.19 9.98 6.92
CA THR A 644 17.50 9.85 6.30
C THR A 644 18.63 10.02 7.31
N ASP A 645 18.49 10.97 8.24
CA ASP A 645 19.49 11.17 9.30
C ASP A 645 19.53 9.95 10.24
N VAL A 646 18.36 9.47 10.66
CA VAL A 646 18.27 8.26 11.49
C VAL A 646 18.83 7.04 10.75
N ARG A 647 18.58 6.88 9.44
CA ARG A 647 19.20 5.82 8.64
C ARG A 647 20.72 5.88 8.67
N GLN A 648 21.29 7.10 8.57
CA GLN A 648 22.75 7.27 8.66
C GLN A 648 23.27 6.91 10.06
N MET A 649 22.53 7.26 11.13
CA MET A 649 22.87 6.88 12.50
C MET A 649 22.83 5.36 12.67
N LEU A 650 21.78 4.68 12.15
CA LEU A 650 21.70 3.23 12.16
C LEU A 650 22.86 2.59 11.38
N GLN A 651 23.20 3.13 10.20
CA GLN A 651 24.32 2.63 9.42
C GLN A 651 25.67 2.79 10.16
N LYS A 652 25.86 3.86 10.90
CA LYS A 652 27.06 4.04 11.76
C LYS A 652 27.10 2.97 12.87
N ILE A 653 25.97 2.67 13.51
CA ILE A 653 25.87 1.60 14.51
C ILE A 653 26.20 0.25 13.88
N ALA A 654 25.69 -0.02 12.69
CA ALA A 654 25.97 -1.25 11.94
C ALA A 654 27.45 -1.37 11.58
N ASN A 655 28.05 -0.32 11.04
CA ASN A 655 29.45 -0.29 10.63
C ASN A 655 30.45 -0.39 11.82
N ALA A 656 30.04 -0.01 13.01
CA ALA A 656 30.83 -0.18 14.22
C ALA A 656 30.89 -1.62 14.74
N ARG A 657 30.15 -2.55 14.09
CA ARG A 657 30.16 -3.99 14.44
C ARG A 657 31.17 -4.72 13.58
N THR A 658 31.92 -5.62 14.21
CA THR A 658 32.87 -6.50 13.53
C THR A 658 32.34 -7.94 13.41
N ASP A 659 31.29 -8.25 14.13
CA ASP A 659 30.69 -9.58 14.23
C ASP A 659 29.47 -9.79 13.33
N ALA A 660 29.00 -8.74 12.66
CA ALA A 660 27.88 -8.80 11.73
C ALA A 660 28.01 -7.72 10.63
N ILE A 661 27.46 -8.00 9.46
CA ILE A 661 27.31 -7.03 8.37
C ILE A 661 25.92 -6.42 8.47
N GLY A 662 25.84 -5.10 8.58
CA GLY A 662 24.58 -4.41 8.75
C GLY A 662 24.29 -3.41 7.63
N THR A 663 23.05 -3.38 7.16
CA THR A 663 22.56 -2.44 6.15
C THR A 663 21.31 -1.74 6.66
N ALA A 664 21.35 -0.39 6.72
CA ALA A 664 20.20 0.43 7.07
C ALA A 664 19.53 1.02 5.82
N THR A 665 18.24 0.81 5.68
CA THR A 665 17.44 1.20 4.52
C THR A 665 16.18 1.95 4.94
N LEU A 666 15.69 2.81 4.05
CA LEU A 666 14.34 3.36 4.13
C LEU A 666 13.36 2.37 3.46
N PRO A 667 12.08 2.39 3.85
CA PRO A 667 11.06 1.64 3.11
C PRO A 667 11.07 2.00 1.63
N ALA A 668 10.65 1.07 0.78
CA ALA A 668 10.49 1.34 -0.65
C ALA A 668 9.48 2.48 -0.85
N ALA A 669 9.74 3.36 -1.83
CA ALA A 669 8.84 4.48 -2.13
C ALA A 669 7.45 3.98 -2.52
N ILE A 670 7.38 2.87 -3.25
CA ILE A 670 6.13 2.23 -3.65
C ILE A 670 6.03 0.87 -2.96
N PRO A 671 5.03 0.64 -2.09
CA PRO A 671 4.79 -0.66 -1.49
C PRO A 671 4.64 -1.75 -2.57
N GLY A 672 5.25 -2.91 -2.36
CA GLY A 672 5.16 -4.04 -3.30
C GLY A 672 6.12 -4.00 -4.49
N LEU A 673 6.80 -2.89 -4.75
CA LEU A 673 7.85 -2.78 -5.78
C LEU A 673 9.24 -2.76 -5.14
N GLY A 674 9.66 -3.90 -4.63
CA GLY A 674 10.92 -4.05 -3.90
C GLY A 674 10.76 -3.93 -2.39
N SER A 675 11.79 -4.31 -1.66
CA SER A 675 11.80 -4.33 -0.20
C SER A 675 12.50 -3.12 0.41
N ALA A 676 13.28 -2.39 -0.39
CA ALA A 676 14.01 -1.19 -0.02
C ALA A 676 14.39 -0.37 -1.26
N ASN A 677 14.71 0.92 -1.07
CA ASN A 677 15.31 1.73 -2.11
C ASN A 677 16.76 1.29 -2.36
N GLY A 678 17.00 0.64 -3.47
CA GLY A 678 18.32 0.19 -3.88
C GLY A 678 18.30 -1.07 -4.73
N PHE A 679 19.45 -1.40 -5.29
CA PHE A 679 19.66 -2.64 -6.04
C PHE A 679 19.79 -3.81 -5.06
N THR A 680 18.93 -4.82 -5.21
CA THR A 680 19.03 -6.09 -4.51
C THR A 680 19.35 -7.15 -5.56
N GLY A 681 20.61 -7.52 -5.68
CA GLY A 681 21.10 -8.61 -6.54
C GLY A 681 21.19 -9.91 -5.77
#